data_5a66794edab38574bfd38fff3dff9ff9
#
_entry.id   5a66794edab38574bfd38fff3dff9ff9
#
_cell.length_a   1.000
_cell.length_b   1.000
_cell.length_c   1.000
_cell.angle_alpha   90.00
_cell.angle_beta   90.00
_cell.angle_gamma   90.00
#
_symmetry.space_group_name_H-M   'P 1'
#
loop_
_entity.id
_entity.type
_entity.pdbx_description
1 polymer ?
#
loop_
_entity_poly.entity_id
_entity_poly.type
_entity_poly.pdbx_seq_one_letter_code
_entity_poly.pdbx_strand_id
1 'polypeptide(L)'
;MRKMLQIGVVSLEVIATGTAFGQVAAPAAATASAPVASVTNAEPDDVQRVTVTAQKREQTLQDVPISVSVTSAATIEKAHIVDLIDLQSVVPSLKVQQFNAVGQTNFIIRGFGNGSGNDGIESSVGVFVDGVYRSRTSSALDDLPEIERVEVLRGPQSTLFGKNVSAGAINIVTAKPQFKFGGSASVDLGNYDLRQERATITGPLSDTVAVRLSASNNDRDGYLHNEVTGNDVDNRDRQSFRGDLLWNPNADLQARVIVDYNRIHETCCGVVSLQNGPATQFIGAPAPNGLGKLVGDPTNVFGNDIAFNTDPTNRLSGKGASAQFDWKTAVGTLTSITADRRQTNSSTQDVDFTGADLANKIQANDISTFTQELRLASTGSGALHWMVGGFLQKEKLHTGVDTTFGTDMRAYADGLSGQVPAALLGALPAPLQGALAGQSNLYALELLQSLVTPAITPGSTYFQAGQGILDHYTMKQDSTSLFGNMDWNVTDNLTLTGGLAYLTDRKQAASDVTLTDKFSQLNLQDVPQFGAIGLPPNLYSALGALQFFYGDTANHAPVNFPNANESGVLKGDKLTEALRANYDFGSWSTYASWSTGWKAGAYNLSSDSRPPDADGIGRTAGPENVTSTEVGLKTESRKGYFTLAVFDQAIKGFQSNAYTGTGYSLVNAGKESTRGFELDGAYRPVTWLALTGSATYLDAKYDSFTHAPCVSFDTVQCPVDPSTGLTPPFRDLSGQRPAGIPKWSLSVSATLNQDFGGGYTGFLRAEYDYSSKVALIETVPANLDTYGQKNVNASLGIESKPAHWSVALWARNLFDDRTLIGAFPTVAQSGSYSGFPNAPRMFGVTLGTKF
;
A
#
# COMPACT_ATOMS: atom_id res chain seq x y z
N MET A 1 33.82 -11.19 -14.41
CA MET A 1 35.18 -10.69 -14.12
C MET A 1 35.47 -9.48 -15.01
N ARG A 2 35.18 -8.28 -14.57
CA ARG A 2 35.63 -6.93 -14.97
C ARG A 2 34.52 -5.90 -14.78
N LYS A 3 34.30 -5.54 -13.51
CA LYS A 3 33.83 -4.22 -13.06
C LYS A 3 34.19 -4.08 -11.58
N MET A 4 35.46 -4.01 -11.33
CA MET A 4 36.00 -3.49 -10.08
C MET A 4 36.51 -2.05 -10.34
N LEU A 5 36.27 -1.21 -9.38
CA LEU A 5 36.76 0.15 -9.18
C LEU A 5 35.99 1.28 -9.87
N GLN A 6 35.02 1.79 -9.10
CA GLN A 6 34.91 3.23 -8.84
C GLN A 6 34.12 3.44 -7.54
N ILE A 7 34.79 3.21 -6.43
CA ILE A 7 34.36 3.63 -5.10
C ILE A 7 34.98 5.01 -4.89
N GLY A 8 34.16 6.04 -4.97
CA GLY A 8 34.47 7.38 -4.49
C GLY A 8 34.50 7.37 -2.96
N VAL A 9 35.64 7.22 -2.36
CA VAL A 9 35.88 7.43 -0.93
C VAL A 9 35.73 8.92 -0.66
N VAL A 10 34.62 9.32 -0.04
CA VAL A 10 34.49 10.63 0.61
C VAL A 10 35.20 10.50 1.96
N SER A 11 36.47 10.88 1.98
CA SER A 11 37.25 10.98 3.20
C SER A 11 36.78 12.21 3.96
N LEU A 12 36.11 11.97 5.09
CA LEU A 12 35.85 13.01 6.08
C LEU A 12 37.15 13.22 6.89
N GLU A 13 37.97 14.19 6.48
CA GLU A 13 39.07 14.68 7.30
C GLU A 13 38.50 15.49 8.48
N VAL A 14 38.54 14.91 9.66
CA VAL A 14 38.30 15.61 10.92
C VAL A 14 39.60 16.35 11.27
N ILE A 15 39.65 17.65 11.03
CA ILE A 15 40.70 18.51 11.52
C ILE A 15 40.53 18.68 13.03
N ALA A 16 41.33 17.98 13.81
CA ALA A 16 41.49 18.18 15.24
C ALA A 16 42.48 19.34 15.48
N THR A 17 42.01 20.55 15.67
CA THR A 17 42.80 21.64 16.25
C THR A 17 42.58 21.69 17.75
N GLY A 18 43.55 21.16 18.49
CA GLY A 18 43.61 21.27 19.94
C GLY A 18 43.95 22.70 20.35
N THR A 19 43.06 23.33 21.14
CA THR A 19 43.45 24.48 21.95
C THR A 19 43.18 24.13 23.42
N ALA A 20 44.26 24.06 24.17
CA ALA A 20 44.29 23.92 25.61
C ALA A 20 43.71 25.17 26.25
N PHE A 21 42.72 25.10 27.12
CA PHE A 21 42.34 26.10 28.08
C PHE A 21 42.41 25.55 29.49
N GLY A 22 43.06 26.34 30.34
CA GLY A 22 43.49 26.01 31.68
C GLY A 22 42.35 25.84 32.66
N GLN A 23 42.64 25.03 33.67
CA GLN A 23 41.88 24.87 34.88
C GLN A 23 41.71 26.20 35.66
N VAL A 24 40.46 26.54 35.98
CA VAL A 24 40.15 27.45 37.08
C VAL A 24 39.29 26.72 38.07
N ALA A 25 39.69 26.77 39.35
CA ALA A 25 39.12 26.08 40.48
C ALA A 25 37.70 26.54 40.80
N ALA A 26 36.86 25.63 41.23
CA ALA A 26 35.49 25.80 41.75
C ALA A 26 35.44 26.52 43.07
N PRO A 27 34.27 27.14 43.43
CA PRO A 27 33.80 27.18 44.77
C PRO A 27 32.56 26.26 44.94
N ALA A 28 32.57 25.53 46.03
CA ALA A 28 31.50 24.67 46.47
C ALA A 28 30.24 25.44 46.86
N ALA A 29 29.08 25.04 46.38
CA ALA A 29 27.80 25.47 46.95
C ALA A 29 26.74 24.36 46.81
N ALA A 30 26.31 23.90 47.92
CA ALA A 30 25.02 23.41 48.39
C ALA A 30 24.09 22.64 47.41
N THR A 31 23.92 21.38 47.75
CA THR A 31 22.90 20.41 47.34
C THR A 31 21.47 20.91 47.57
N ALA A 32 20.69 20.94 46.51
CA ALA A 32 19.25 20.71 46.54
C ALA A 32 18.92 19.68 45.45
N SER A 33 18.78 18.44 45.86
CA SER A 33 18.36 17.31 45.02
C SER A 33 16.87 17.43 44.75
N ALA A 34 16.52 17.77 43.49
CA ALA A 34 15.22 17.41 42.95
C ALA A 34 15.26 15.93 42.49
N PRO A 35 14.20 15.14 42.64
CA PRO A 35 14.22 13.75 42.26
C PRO A 35 14.28 13.67 40.72
N VAL A 36 15.44 13.30 40.21
CA VAL A 36 15.59 12.71 38.88
C VAL A 36 14.78 11.43 38.94
N ALA A 37 13.77 11.30 38.08
CA ALA A 37 13.10 10.04 37.84
C ALA A 37 14.20 9.04 37.48
N SER A 38 14.50 8.16 38.42
CA SER A 38 15.41 7.07 38.25
C SER A 38 14.87 6.21 37.07
N VAL A 39 15.60 6.15 35.97
CA VAL A 39 15.51 5.01 35.08
C VAL A 39 15.91 3.81 35.95
N THR A 40 14.91 3.18 36.56
CA THR A 40 15.09 1.88 37.20
C THR A 40 15.65 0.96 36.11
N ASN A 41 16.85 0.44 36.31
CA ASN A 41 17.34 -0.74 35.66
C ASN A 41 16.25 -1.80 35.88
N ALA A 42 15.40 -2.02 34.88
CA ALA A 42 14.42 -3.10 34.90
C ALA A 42 15.22 -4.39 35.10
N GLU A 43 14.91 -5.15 36.13
CA GLU A 43 15.46 -6.49 36.28
C GLU A 43 15.16 -7.30 35.02
N PRO A 44 16.04 -8.19 34.56
CA PRO A 44 15.88 -8.93 33.28
C PRO A 44 14.61 -9.78 33.17
N ASP A 45 13.83 -9.91 34.25
CA ASP A 45 12.70 -10.82 34.38
C ASP A 45 11.32 -10.22 34.12
N ASP A 46 11.18 -8.90 34.09
CA ASP A 46 9.89 -8.26 33.80
C ASP A 46 9.65 -8.14 32.29
N VAL A 47 8.51 -8.63 31.82
CA VAL A 47 7.97 -8.24 30.51
C VAL A 47 7.69 -6.75 30.60
N GLN A 48 8.47 -5.96 29.85
CA GLN A 48 8.42 -4.51 29.88
C GLN A 48 6.96 -4.05 29.66
N ARG A 49 6.44 -3.23 30.54
CA ARG A 49 5.09 -2.67 30.45
C ARG A 49 4.92 -1.98 29.11
N VAL A 50 4.00 -2.50 28.28
CA VAL A 50 3.83 -2.02 26.90
C VAL A 50 3.12 -0.66 26.94
N THR A 51 3.87 0.41 26.65
CA THR A 51 3.33 1.76 26.52
C THR A 51 2.92 2.02 25.09
N VAL A 52 1.75 2.62 24.90
CA VAL A 52 1.18 2.99 23.61
C VAL A 52 0.79 4.46 23.55
N THR A 53 0.74 5.02 22.35
CA THR A 53 0.25 6.38 22.09
C THR A 53 -1.06 6.38 21.28
N ALA A 54 -1.78 5.27 21.32
CA ALA A 54 -3.00 5.00 20.58
C ALA A 54 -4.13 6.04 20.76
N GLN A 55 -4.15 6.78 21.87
CA GLN A 55 -5.09 7.88 22.11
C GLN A 55 -4.41 9.25 22.10
N LYS A 56 -3.27 9.39 21.41
CA LYS A 56 -2.44 10.61 21.38
C LYS A 56 -1.92 11.03 22.78
N ARG A 57 -1.91 10.09 23.71
CA ARG A 57 -1.35 10.14 25.07
C ARG A 57 -0.58 8.87 25.34
N GLU A 58 0.47 8.95 26.14
CA GLU A 58 1.16 7.77 26.63
C GLU A 58 0.30 7.07 27.69
N GLN A 59 -0.07 5.82 27.43
CA GLN A 59 -0.88 4.95 28.29
C GLN A 59 -0.35 3.54 28.26
N THR A 60 -0.66 2.72 29.25
CA THR A 60 -0.35 1.29 29.16
C THR A 60 -1.33 0.60 28.22
N LEU A 61 -0.92 -0.49 27.59
CA LEU A 61 -1.78 -1.26 26.69
C LEU A 61 -3.08 -1.71 27.39
N GLN A 62 -3.04 -1.96 28.70
CA GLN A 62 -4.18 -2.38 29.52
C GLN A 62 -5.23 -1.27 29.68
N ASP A 63 -4.79 -0.02 29.79
CA ASP A 63 -5.67 1.12 30.04
C ASP A 63 -6.41 1.61 28.78
N VAL A 64 -5.95 1.19 27.59
CA VAL A 64 -6.52 1.67 26.32
C VAL A 64 -7.73 0.82 25.92
N PRO A 65 -8.97 1.35 25.92
CA PRO A 65 -10.20 0.60 25.64
C PRO A 65 -10.47 0.40 24.15
N ILE A 66 -9.47 -0.07 23.40
CA ILE A 66 -9.53 -0.48 22.00
C ILE A 66 -8.57 -1.64 21.73
N SER A 67 -8.78 -2.37 20.65
CA SER A 67 -7.84 -3.39 20.16
C SER A 67 -6.61 -2.72 19.51
N VAL A 68 -5.43 -3.02 20.05
CA VAL A 68 -4.13 -2.50 19.56
C VAL A 68 -3.10 -3.63 19.60
N SER A 69 -2.35 -3.80 18.49
CA SER A 69 -1.12 -4.60 18.48
C SER A 69 0.09 -3.69 18.53
N VAL A 70 1.08 -4.09 19.33
CA VAL A 70 2.35 -3.36 19.46
C VAL A 70 3.51 -4.27 19.09
N THR A 71 4.30 -3.85 18.11
CA THR A 71 5.53 -4.53 17.69
C THR A 71 6.71 -3.68 18.15
N SER A 72 7.51 -4.20 19.08
CA SER A 72 8.68 -3.51 19.63
C SER A 72 9.89 -3.56 18.71
N ALA A 73 10.85 -2.63 18.89
CA ALA A 73 12.14 -2.64 18.21
C ALA A 73 12.85 -4.00 18.31
N ALA A 74 12.84 -4.63 19.49
CA ALA A 74 13.47 -5.94 19.69
C ALA A 74 12.79 -7.06 18.88
N THR A 75 11.47 -7.00 18.70
CA THR A 75 10.74 -7.94 17.85
C THR A 75 11.07 -7.70 16.38
N ILE A 76 11.09 -6.43 15.93
CA ILE A 76 11.45 -6.02 14.57
C ILE A 76 12.85 -6.54 14.21
N GLU A 77 13.83 -6.33 15.09
CA GLU A 77 15.21 -6.78 14.89
C GLU A 77 15.32 -8.33 14.83
N LYS A 78 14.73 -9.04 15.83
CA LYS A 78 14.82 -10.52 15.90
C LYS A 78 14.01 -11.23 14.82
N ALA A 79 12.88 -10.66 14.37
CA ALA A 79 12.06 -11.20 13.29
C ALA A 79 12.55 -10.78 11.90
N HIS A 80 13.60 -9.95 11.83
CA HIS A 80 14.14 -9.39 10.59
C HIS A 80 13.04 -8.70 9.74
N ILE A 81 12.27 -7.82 10.39
CA ILE A 81 11.25 -7.00 9.73
C ILE A 81 11.95 -5.76 9.16
N VAL A 82 11.88 -5.58 7.85
CA VAL A 82 12.59 -4.50 7.15
C VAL A 82 11.67 -3.34 6.84
N ASP A 83 10.45 -3.62 6.41
CA ASP A 83 9.45 -2.62 6.02
C ASP A 83 8.04 -2.96 6.57
N LEU A 84 7.03 -2.14 6.22
CA LEU A 84 5.65 -2.38 6.63
C LEU A 84 5.00 -3.60 5.98
N ILE A 85 5.52 -4.10 4.85
CA ILE A 85 5.02 -5.31 4.21
C ILE A 85 5.32 -6.51 5.11
N ASP A 86 6.50 -6.53 5.70
CA ASP A 86 6.91 -7.58 6.61
C ASP A 86 6.12 -7.61 7.92
N LEU A 87 5.57 -6.46 8.34
CA LEU A 87 4.84 -6.33 9.61
C LEU A 87 3.61 -7.26 9.68
N GLN A 88 3.03 -7.64 8.54
CA GLN A 88 1.92 -8.59 8.50
C GLN A 88 2.27 -9.99 9.06
N SER A 89 3.56 -10.35 9.14
CA SER A 89 4.00 -11.60 9.74
C SER A 89 3.79 -11.65 11.26
N VAL A 90 3.75 -10.50 11.92
CA VAL A 90 3.56 -10.40 13.38
C VAL A 90 2.21 -9.79 13.76
N VAL A 91 1.46 -9.23 12.81
CA VAL A 91 0.13 -8.62 13.01
C VAL A 91 -0.88 -9.24 12.02
N PRO A 92 -1.48 -10.41 12.31
CA PRO A 92 -2.34 -11.15 11.36
C PRO A 92 -3.60 -10.42 10.93
N SER A 93 -4.09 -9.44 11.70
CA SER A 93 -5.22 -8.59 11.32
C SER A 93 -4.88 -7.53 10.26
N LEU A 94 -3.58 -7.26 10.05
CA LEU A 94 -3.06 -6.41 8.99
C LEU A 94 -2.71 -7.27 7.77
N LYS A 95 -3.21 -6.88 6.61
CA LYS A 95 -2.76 -7.40 5.31
C LYS A 95 -2.21 -6.26 4.50
N VAL A 96 -1.12 -6.54 3.80
CA VAL A 96 -0.46 -5.59 2.89
C VAL A 96 -0.42 -6.23 1.52
N GLN A 97 -1.04 -5.57 0.56
CA GLN A 97 -1.08 -6.00 -0.83
C GLN A 97 -0.30 -4.99 -1.66
N GLN A 98 0.72 -5.43 -2.35
CA GLN A 98 1.47 -4.63 -3.32
C GLN A 98 1.27 -5.25 -4.71
N PHE A 99 0.89 -4.42 -5.68
CA PHE A 99 0.67 -4.81 -7.06
C PHE A 99 1.84 -4.34 -7.97
N ASN A 100 1.53 -3.81 -9.14
CA ASN A 100 2.50 -3.46 -10.19
C ASN A 100 3.57 -2.43 -9.81
N ALA A 101 3.42 -1.73 -8.70
CA ALA A 101 4.39 -0.72 -8.26
C ALA A 101 4.28 -0.49 -6.75
N VAL A 102 5.33 0.04 -6.13
CA VAL A 102 5.33 0.45 -4.71
C VAL A 102 4.20 1.44 -4.41
N GLY A 103 3.91 2.35 -5.35
CA GLY A 103 2.77 3.28 -5.24
C GLY A 103 1.40 2.60 -5.18
N GLN A 104 1.30 1.35 -5.62
CA GLN A 104 0.08 0.55 -5.63
C GLN A 104 0.01 -0.42 -4.45
N THR A 105 0.40 0.03 -3.27
CA THR A 105 0.30 -0.74 -2.03
C THR A 105 -0.97 -0.38 -1.28
N ASN A 106 -1.66 -1.39 -0.76
CA ASN A 106 -2.87 -1.25 0.04
C ASN A 106 -2.70 -1.87 1.43
N PHE A 107 -3.16 -1.15 2.47
CA PHE A 107 -3.25 -1.67 3.83
C PHE A 107 -4.71 -2.03 4.15
N ILE A 108 -4.91 -3.22 4.68
CA ILE A 108 -6.22 -3.77 5.03
C ILE A 108 -6.18 -4.18 6.50
N ILE A 109 -7.11 -3.68 7.31
CA ILE A 109 -7.29 -4.07 8.71
C ILE A 109 -8.71 -4.62 8.88
N ARG A 110 -8.85 -5.81 9.47
CA ARG A 110 -10.13 -6.48 9.68
C ARG A 110 -10.95 -6.69 8.40
N GLY A 111 -10.28 -6.84 7.27
CA GLY A 111 -10.93 -6.99 5.97
C GLY A 111 -11.32 -5.68 5.29
N PHE A 112 -11.11 -4.54 5.91
CA PHE A 112 -11.35 -3.23 5.32
C PHE A 112 -10.06 -2.55 4.87
N GLY A 113 -10.05 -2.04 3.66
CA GLY A 113 -8.95 -1.28 3.10
C GLY A 113 -9.12 -1.16 1.59
N ASN A 114 -8.78 -0.02 1.05
CA ASN A 114 -8.80 0.25 -0.38
C ASN A 114 -7.88 1.43 -0.68
N GLY A 115 -7.71 1.72 -1.97
CA GLY A 115 -7.02 2.92 -2.43
C GLY A 115 -5.74 2.66 -3.21
N SER A 116 -5.41 1.41 -3.55
CA SER A 116 -4.30 1.15 -4.48
C SER A 116 -4.71 1.33 -5.95
N GLY A 117 -3.77 1.77 -6.78
CA GLY A 117 -3.94 1.85 -8.23
C GLY A 117 -4.71 3.05 -8.76
N ASN A 118 -5.31 3.87 -7.90
CA ASN A 118 -6.05 5.08 -8.27
C ASN A 118 -5.70 6.23 -7.32
N ASP A 119 -4.99 7.21 -7.81
CA ASP A 119 -4.48 8.33 -7.02
C ASP A 119 -5.57 9.28 -6.47
N GLY A 120 -6.80 9.18 -6.96
CA GLY A 120 -7.94 9.96 -6.46
C GLY A 120 -8.59 9.39 -5.20
N ILE A 121 -8.21 8.15 -4.82
CA ILE A 121 -8.73 7.44 -3.65
C ILE A 121 -7.70 7.48 -2.53
N GLU A 122 -8.15 7.76 -1.31
CA GLU A 122 -7.32 7.66 -0.12
C GLU A 122 -7.51 6.30 0.57
N SER A 123 -6.51 5.86 1.33
CA SER A 123 -6.61 4.63 2.11
C SER A 123 -7.65 4.76 3.23
N SER A 124 -8.30 3.64 3.59
CA SER A 124 -9.15 3.54 4.81
C SER A 124 -8.33 3.26 6.07
N VAL A 125 -7.03 2.94 5.91
CA VAL A 125 -6.05 2.78 6.99
C VAL A 125 -5.10 3.97 6.97
N GLY A 126 -5.11 4.79 8.02
CA GLY A 126 -4.20 5.93 8.17
C GLY A 126 -2.83 5.48 8.63
N VAL A 127 -1.76 6.02 8.04
CA VAL A 127 -0.39 5.79 8.50
C VAL A 127 0.18 7.09 9.07
N PHE A 128 0.76 6.99 10.26
CA PHE A 128 1.38 8.11 10.98
C PHE A 128 2.82 7.73 11.33
N VAL A 129 3.74 8.66 11.16
CA VAL A 129 5.14 8.53 11.59
C VAL A 129 5.45 9.71 12.52
N ASP A 130 5.72 9.43 13.77
CA ASP A 130 5.91 10.45 14.83
C ASP A 130 4.77 11.49 14.86
N GLY A 131 3.51 11.03 14.73
CA GLY A 131 2.32 11.89 14.71
C GLY A 131 2.05 12.60 13.38
N VAL A 132 2.94 12.52 12.39
CA VAL A 132 2.76 13.12 11.06
C VAL A 132 2.01 12.16 10.14
N TYR A 133 0.84 12.57 9.66
CA TYR A 133 0.04 11.78 8.73
C TYR A 133 0.73 11.60 7.38
N ARG A 134 0.75 10.37 6.87
CA ARG A 134 1.19 9.99 5.53
C ARG A 134 -0.04 9.84 4.63
N SER A 135 -0.28 10.81 3.76
CA SER A 135 -1.52 10.87 2.97
C SER A 135 -1.66 9.74 1.95
N ARG A 136 -0.54 9.16 1.54
CA ARG A 136 -0.50 8.02 0.61
C ARG A 136 0.24 6.85 1.23
N THR A 137 -0.22 5.65 0.93
CA THR A 137 0.40 4.40 1.42
C THR A 137 1.86 4.27 1.00
N SER A 138 2.18 4.68 -0.25
CA SER A 138 3.53 4.70 -0.78
C SER A 138 4.52 5.57 0.01
N SER A 139 4.03 6.59 0.72
CA SER A 139 4.89 7.47 1.53
C SER A 139 5.31 6.88 2.88
N ALA A 140 4.94 5.64 3.14
CA ALA A 140 5.26 4.91 4.37
C ALA A 140 5.96 3.57 4.11
N LEU A 141 6.38 3.30 2.86
CA LEU A 141 7.01 2.03 2.46
C LEU A 141 8.53 2.07 2.48
N ASP A 142 9.09 3.04 3.16
CA ASP A 142 10.53 3.13 3.38
C ASP A 142 10.99 1.97 4.25
N ASP A 143 12.26 1.59 4.12
CA ASP A 143 12.93 0.80 5.13
C ASP A 143 12.84 1.55 6.45
N LEU A 144 12.43 0.84 7.49
CA LEU A 144 12.12 1.41 8.79
C LEU A 144 13.41 1.69 9.60
N PRO A 145 14.00 2.90 9.55
CA PRO A 145 15.19 3.18 10.35
C PRO A 145 14.81 3.47 11.80
N GLU A 146 15.50 2.88 12.74
CA GLU A 146 15.47 3.23 14.17
C GLU A 146 14.06 3.33 14.78
N ILE A 147 13.24 2.34 14.52
CA ILE A 147 11.91 2.26 15.12
C ILE A 147 12.01 1.93 16.61
N GLU A 148 11.28 2.67 17.43
CA GLU A 148 11.02 2.31 18.82
C GLU A 148 9.92 1.24 18.90
N ARG A 149 8.82 1.47 18.19
CA ARG A 149 7.69 0.55 18.07
C ARG A 149 6.77 0.90 16.89
N VAL A 150 5.99 -0.08 16.48
CA VAL A 150 4.83 0.11 15.60
C VAL A 150 3.57 -0.30 16.34
N GLU A 151 2.57 0.59 16.33
CA GLU A 151 1.26 0.37 16.92
C GLU A 151 0.23 0.22 15.80
N VAL A 152 -0.52 -0.87 15.77
CA VAL A 152 -1.62 -1.08 14.81
C VAL A 152 -2.94 -0.98 15.58
N LEU A 153 -3.64 0.13 15.38
CA LEU A 153 -4.94 0.43 15.99
C LEU A 153 -6.04 -0.11 15.08
N ARG A 154 -6.90 -0.94 15.61
CA ARG A 154 -7.92 -1.63 14.84
C ARG A 154 -9.30 -1.00 15.03
N GLY A 155 -10.11 -1.05 13.96
CA GLY A 155 -11.42 -0.40 13.93
C GLY A 155 -11.33 1.12 13.78
N PRO A 156 -12.49 1.82 13.69
CA PRO A 156 -12.55 3.25 13.40
C PRO A 156 -11.84 4.12 14.43
N GLN A 157 -10.95 5.01 13.96
CA GLN A 157 -10.17 5.94 14.77
C GLN A 157 -10.46 7.41 14.44
N SER A 158 -11.55 7.70 13.72
CA SER A 158 -11.83 9.03 13.16
C SER A 158 -12.04 10.13 14.21
N THR A 159 -12.40 9.80 15.45
CA THR A 159 -12.58 10.78 16.52
C THR A 159 -11.29 11.43 17.01
N LEU A 160 -10.12 10.80 16.83
CA LEU A 160 -8.84 11.35 17.27
C LEU A 160 -7.86 11.57 16.11
N PHE A 161 -7.92 10.73 15.07
CA PHE A 161 -6.96 10.75 13.96
C PHE A 161 -7.52 11.43 12.71
N GLY A 162 -8.77 11.85 12.73
CA GLY A 162 -9.41 12.57 11.62
C GLY A 162 -10.02 11.64 10.57
N LYS A 163 -10.07 12.09 9.33
CA LYS A 163 -10.60 11.31 8.21
C LYS A 163 -9.66 10.17 7.80
N ASN A 164 -10.17 9.23 7.00
CA ASN A 164 -9.38 8.17 6.33
C ASN A 164 -8.67 7.20 7.28
N VAL A 165 -9.24 7.03 8.47
CA VAL A 165 -8.88 6.03 9.48
C VAL A 165 -10.11 5.20 9.86
N SER A 166 -10.95 4.93 8.87
CA SER A 166 -12.21 4.22 9.04
C SER A 166 -12.02 2.73 9.31
N ALA A 167 -10.94 2.12 8.81
CA ALA A 167 -10.54 0.74 9.09
C ALA A 167 -9.61 0.61 10.29
N GLY A 168 -8.75 1.62 10.53
CA GLY A 168 -7.75 1.63 11.56
C GLY A 168 -6.61 2.59 11.29
N ALA A 169 -5.56 2.52 12.11
CA ALA A 169 -4.36 3.32 11.92
C ALA A 169 -3.09 2.50 12.21
N ILE A 170 -2.02 2.80 11.51
CA ILE A 170 -0.66 2.33 11.78
C ILE A 170 0.12 3.54 12.29
N ASN A 171 0.59 3.48 13.53
CA ASN A 171 1.37 4.52 14.15
C ASN A 171 2.81 4.04 14.37
N ILE A 172 3.75 4.64 13.66
CA ILE A 172 5.16 4.33 13.72
C ILE A 172 5.82 5.38 14.63
N VAL A 173 6.43 4.91 15.70
CA VAL A 173 7.17 5.75 16.65
C VAL A 173 8.65 5.47 16.48
N THR A 174 9.43 6.49 16.16
CA THR A 174 10.87 6.38 16.01
C THR A 174 11.60 6.75 17.29
N ALA A 175 12.79 6.17 17.49
CA ALA A 175 13.61 6.44 18.66
C ALA A 175 14.05 7.91 18.70
N LYS A 176 13.84 8.56 19.85
CA LYS A 176 14.21 9.98 20.05
C LYS A 176 15.73 10.16 20.21
N PRO A 177 16.28 11.35 19.90
CA PRO A 177 17.64 11.73 20.26
C PRO A 177 17.92 11.55 21.75
N GLN A 178 19.13 11.10 22.08
CA GLN A 178 19.56 10.82 23.45
C GLN A 178 20.63 11.83 23.91
N PHE A 179 20.58 12.24 25.18
CA PHE A 179 21.59 13.09 25.81
C PHE A 179 22.83 12.29 26.27
N LYS A 180 22.96 11.05 25.84
CA LYS A 180 24.15 10.19 25.99
C LYS A 180 24.63 9.82 24.60
N PHE A 181 25.93 9.97 24.36
CA PHE A 181 26.52 9.53 23.10
C PHE A 181 26.35 8.03 22.93
N GLY A 182 25.95 7.60 21.73
CA GLY A 182 25.76 6.21 21.37
C GLY A 182 25.42 6.08 19.91
N GLY A 183 25.36 4.82 19.45
CA GLY A 183 25.02 4.54 18.07
C GLY A 183 24.91 3.06 17.78
N SER A 184 24.55 2.77 16.55
CA SER A 184 24.51 1.40 16.01
C SER A 184 24.90 1.40 14.55
N ALA A 185 25.50 0.31 14.10
CA ALA A 185 25.68 0.03 12.69
C ALA A 185 25.43 -1.45 12.44
N SER A 186 24.84 -1.78 11.30
CA SER A 186 24.64 -3.17 10.87
C SER A 186 24.77 -3.32 9.38
N VAL A 187 25.19 -4.52 8.97
CA VAL A 187 25.24 -4.97 7.58
C VAL A 187 24.54 -6.33 7.50
N ASP A 188 23.55 -6.43 6.62
CA ASP A 188 22.93 -7.70 6.25
C ASP A 188 23.50 -8.14 4.91
N LEU A 189 23.93 -9.40 4.83
CA LEU A 189 24.39 -10.06 3.61
C LEU A 189 23.57 -11.32 3.40
N GLY A 190 23.06 -11.53 2.18
CA GLY A 190 22.16 -12.65 1.93
C GLY A 190 22.16 -13.15 0.49
N ASN A 191 21.28 -14.10 0.20
CA ASN A 191 21.08 -14.56 -1.16
C ASN A 191 20.51 -13.44 -2.07
N TYR A 192 20.59 -13.64 -3.37
CA TYR A 192 20.29 -12.63 -4.40
C TYR A 192 21.19 -11.38 -4.23
N ASP A 193 22.42 -11.57 -3.84
CA ASP A 193 23.42 -10.50 -3.59
C ASP A 193 22.93 -9.40 -2.63
N LEU A 194 22.05 -9.79 -1.67
CA LEU A 194 21.51 -8.85 -0.69
C LEU A 194 22.63 -8.19 0.10
N ARG A 195 22.64 -6.87 0.09
CA ARG A 195 23.45 -6.02 0.93
C ARG A 195 22.62 -4.90 1.50
N GLN A 196 22.34 -4.96 2.79
CA GLN A 196 21.64 -3.90 3.50
C GLN A 196 22.54 -3.32 4.58
N GLU A 197 22.69 -2.02 4.58
CA GLU A 197 23.53 -1.26 5.52
C GLU A 197 22.64 -0.28 6.29
N ARG A 198 22.81 -0.23 7.61
CA ARG A 198 22.12 0.74 8.49
C ARG A 198 23.13 1.31 9.45
N ALA A 199 23.06 2.61 9.68
CA ALA A 199 23.89 3.30 10.66
C ALA A 199 23.09 4.38 11.37
N THR A 200 23.29 4.50 12.68
CA THR A 200 22.70 5.54 13.51
C THR A 200 23.72 6.05 14.52
N ILE A 201 23.72 7.34 14.73
CA ILE A 201 24.46 8.01 15.80
C ILE A 201 23.54 8.96 16.56
N THR A 202 23.68 9.03 17.86
CA THR A 202 22.92 9.96 18.72
C THR A 202 23.83 10.52 19.81
N GLY A 203 23.55 11.72 20.26
CA GLY A 203 24.29 12.32 21.36
C GLY A 203 23.91 13.77 21.62
N PRO A 204 24.40 14.34 22.75
CA PRO A 204 24.18 15.74 23.09
C PRO A 204 25.04 16.67 22.23
N LEU A 205 24.44 17.77 21.79
CA LEU A 205 25.17 18.95 21.31
C LEU A 205 25.37 19.96 22.44
N SER A 206 24.48 19.93 23.44
CA SER A 206 24.58 20.69 24.70
C SER A 206 23.75 19.98 25.77
N ASP A 207 23.71 20.51 26.97
CA ASP A 207 22.88 19.99 28.07
C ASP A 207 21.37 20.00 27.75
N THR A 208 20.94 20.80 26.79
CA THR A 208 19.53 20.95 26.41
C THR A 208 19.23 20.51 24.97
N VAL A 209 20.24 20.21 24.15
CA VAL A 209 20.06 19.83 22.75
C VAL A 209 20.72 18.49 22.47
N ALA A 210 19.96 17.55 21.96
CA ALA A 210 20.45 16.27 21.46
C ALA A 210 20.07 16.05 20.00
N VAL A 211 20.89 15.27 19.29
CA VAL A 211 20.66 14.92 17.89
C VAL A 211 20.72 13.42 17.69
N ARG A 212 20.01 12.94 16.66
CA ARG A 212 20.13 11.60 16.09
C ARG A 212 20.18 11.72 14.57
N LEU A 213 21.14 11.02 13.97
CA LEU A 213 21.27 10.87 12.53
C LEU A 213 21.21 9.40 12.18
N SER A 214 20.38 9.06 11.20
CA SER A 214 20.22 7.68 10.75
C SER A 214 20.27 7.63 9.22
N ALA A 215 20.90 6.58 8.69
CA ALA A 215 20.97 6.31 7.25
C ALA A 215 20.81 4.81 7.00
N SER A 216 20.18 4.46 5.89
CA SER A 216 20.12 3.09 5.40
C SER A 216 20.32 3.02 3.89
N ASN A 217 20.91 1.93 3.44
CA ASN A 217 21.00 1.51 2.05
C ASN A 217 20.61 0.03 1.97
N ASN A 218 19.76 -0.33 1.02
CA ASN A 218 19.27 -1.69 0.83
C ASN A 218 19.32 -2.02 -0.65
N ASP A 219 20.23 -2.89 -1.02
CA ASP A 219 20.46 -3.36 -2.38
C ASP A 219 20.33 -4.89 -2.43
N ARG A 220 19.62 -5.41 -3.43
CA ARG A 220 19.43 -6.85 -3.63
C ARG A 220 19.00 -7.10 -5.09
N ASP A 221 19.58 -8.11 -5.73
CA ASP A 221 19.20 -8.55 -7.06
C ASP A 221 17.75 -9.04 -7.12
N GLY A 222 17.15 -9.01 -8.31
CA GLY A 222 15.84 -9.59 -8.60
C GLY A 222 15.83 -11.10 -8.40
N TYR A 223 14.65 -11.65 -8.21
CA TYR A 223 14.45 -13.11 -8.11
C TYR A 223 13.59 -13.69 -9.23
N LEU A 224 13.03 -12.86 -10.10
CA LEU A 224 12.35 -13.27 -11.33
C LEU A 224 13.25 -12.94 -12.51
N HIS A 225 13.48 -13.91 -13.39
CA HIS A 225 14.31 -13.76 -14.58
C HIS A 225 13.44 -13.43 -15.81
N ASN A 226 13.73 -12.32 -16.49
CA ASN A 226 13.06 -11.96 -17.73
C ASN A 226 13.78 -12.61 -18.92
N GLU A 227 13.22 -13.66 -19.47
CA GLU A 227 13.80 -14.41 -20.60
C GLU A 227 13.95 -13.59 -21.89
N VAL A 228 13.24 -12.47 -22.02
CA VAL A 228 13.29 -11.61 -23.22
C VAL A 228 14.45 -10.60 -23.11
N THR A 229 14.59 -9.93 -21.96
CA THR A 229 15.61 -8.91 -21.74
C THR A 229 16.91 -9.47 -21.17
N GLY A 230 16.84 -10.64 -20.52
CA GLY A 230 17.97 -11.26 -19.80
C GLY A 230 18.28 -10.61 -18.45
N ASN A 231 17.40 -9.75 -17.93
CA ASN A 231 17.55 -9.06 -16.65
C ASN A 231 16.74 -9.74 -15.55
N ASP A 232 17.16 -9.49 -14.30
CA ASP A 232 16.42 -9.94 -13.13
C ASP A 232 15.49 -8.84 -12.61
N VAL A 233 14.25 -9.20 -12.26
CA VAL A 233 13.16 -8.33 -11.85
C VAL A 233 12.79 -8.62 -10.39
N ASP A 234 12.15 -7.66 -9.72
CA ASP A 234 11.86 -7.66 -8.29
C ASP A 234 13.11 -7.50 -7.40
N ASN A 235 14.03 -6.64 -7.85
CA ASN A 235 15.19 -6.21 -7.07
C ASN A 235 14.80 -5.27 -5.93
N ARG A 236 15.79 -4.87 -5.10
CA ARG A 236 15.72 -3.77 -4.15
C ARG A 236 16.85 -2.78 -4.43
N ASP A 237 16.55 -1.50 -4.47
CA ASP A 237 17.50 -0.38 -4.42
C ASP A 237 16.80 0.77 -3.67
N ARG A 238 17.08 0.83 -2.36
CA ARG A 238 16.44 1.78 -1.44
C ARG A 238 17.48 2.50 -0.61
N GLN A 239 17.28 3.80 -0.42
CA GLN A 239 18.13 4.64 0.40
C GLN A 239 17.26 5.52 1.28
N SER A 240 17.62 5.67 2.53
CA SER A 240 16.97 6.61 3.43
C SER A 240 17.97 7.36 4.28
N PHE A 241 17.58 8.59 4.64
CA PHE A 241 18.29 9.43 5.58
C PHE A 241 17.29 10.13 6.48
N ARG A 242 17.63 10.22 7.78
CA ARG A 242 16.84 10.93 8.78
C ARG A 242 17.73 11.70 9.74
N GLY A 243 17.42 12.97 9.93
CA GLY A 243 17.99 13.82 10.98
C GLY A 243 16.91 14.23 11.96
N ASP A 244 17.20 14.12 13.24
CA ASP A 244 16.28 14.38 14.34
C ASP A 244 17.00 15.23 15.40
N LEU A 245 16.42 16.35 15.78
CA LEU A 245 16.92 17.27 16.78
C LEU A 245 15.89 17.39 17.91
N LEU A 246 16.30 17.15 19.13
CA LEU A 246 15.52 17.32 20.35
C LEU A 246 16.09 18.46 21.17
N TRP A 247 15.23 19.42 21.52
CA TRP A 247 15.58 20.58 22.35
C TRP A 247 14.67 20.64 23.60
N ASN A 248 15.29 20.53 24.77
CA ASN A 248 14.64 20.59 26.08
C ASN A 248 15.19 21.81 26.85
N PRO A 249 14.76 23.05 26.56
CA PRO A 249 15.31 24.24 27.19
C PRO A 249 15.02 24.31 28.71
N ASN A 250 13.92 23.67 29.13
CA ASN A 250 13.51 23.56 30.54
C ASN A 250 12.58 22.35 30.72
N ALA A 251 12.08 22.12 31.92
CA ALA A 251 11.22 20.98 32.25
C ALA A 251 9.82 21.03 31.61
N ASP A 252 9.40 22.21 31.16
CA ASP A 252 8.04 22.45 30.67
C ASP A 252 7.94 22.51 29.16
N LEU A 253 9.05 22.73 28.45
CA LEU A 253 9.08 22.85 26.98
C LEU A 253 10.01 21.81 26.37
N GLN A 254 9.47 21.05 25.42
CA GLN A 254 10.22 20.17 24.52
C GLN A 254 9.91 20.54 23.09
N ALA A 255 10.93 20.62 22.25
CA ALA A 255 10.79 20.75 20.80
C ALA A 255 11.56 19.63 20.09
N ARG A 256 10.97 19.05 19.05
CA ARG A 256 11.58 18.02 18.21
C ARG A 256 11.43 18.41 16.75
N VAL A 257 12.54 18.48 16.03
CA VAL A 257 12.55 18.79 14.59
C VAL A 257 13.13 17.61 13.84
N ILE A 258 12.41 17.13 12.82
CA ILE A 258 12.78 15.98 12.03
C ILE A 258 12.86 16.41 10.56
N VAL A 259 13.90 15.96 9.88
CA VAL A 259 14.03 16.02 8.42
C VAL A 259 14.31 14.62 7.90
N ASP A 260 13.65 14.23 6.83
CA ASP A 260 13.84 12.90 6.24
C ASP A 260 13.87 12.97 4.71
N TYR A 261 14.58 12.01 4.13
CA TYR A 261 14.67 11.77 2.71
C TYR A 261 14.71 10.27 2.46
N ASN A 262 13.96 9.82 1.44
CA ASN A 262 14.01 8.45 0.95
C ASN A 262 14.00 8.40 -0.57
N ARG A 263 14.60 7.34 -1.09
CA ARG A 263 14.62 7.01 -2.51
C ARG A 263 14.44 5.50 -2.70
N ILE A 264 13.59 5.15 -3.68
CA ILE A 264 13.41 3.79 -4.19
C ILE A 264 13.67 3.84 -5.69
N HIS A 265 14.49 2.92 -6.22
CA HIS A 265 14.79 2.81 -7.64
C HIS A 265 14.88 1.34 -8.04
N GLU A 266 13.73 0.71 -8.21
CA GLU A 266 13.59 -0.73 -8.38
C GLU A 266 13.16 -1.10 -9.81
N THR A 267 13.60 -2.27 -10.28
CA THR A 267 13.05 -2.98 -11.43
C THR A 267 11.99 -3.93 -10.89
N CYS A 268 10.72 -3.47 -10.87
CA CYS A 268 9.60 -4.14 -10.21
C CYS A 268 8.27 -3.69 -10.85
N CYS A 269 7.25 -4.50 -10.90
CA CYS A 269 7.14 -5.80 -10.28
C CYS A 269 6.84 -6.85 -11.36
N GLY A 270 7.40 -8.03 -11.18
CA GLY A 270 7.24 -9.13 -12.12
C GLY A 270 5.87 -9.81 -12.01
N VAL A 271 5.38 -10.30 -13.13
CA VAL A 271 4.06 -10.95 -13.27
C VAL A 271 4.25 -12.29 -13.96
N VAL A 272 3.61 -13.32 -13.41
CA VAL A 272 3.60 -14.67 -13.98
C VAL A 272 2.26 -14.99 -14.64
N SER A 273 2.28 -15.85 -15.67
CA SER A 273 1.05 -16.29 -16.34
C SER A 273 0.36 -17.39 -15.53
N LEU A 274 -0.95 -17.24 -15.30
CA LEU A 274 -1.79 -18.26 -14.66
C LEU A 274 -2.57 -19.08 -15.66
N GLN A 275 -2.95 -18.46 -16.77
CA GLN A 275 -3.65 -19.08 -17.89
C GLN A 275 -3.43 -18.28 -19.16
N ASN A 276 -3.12 -18.98 -20.26
CA ASN A 276 -3.00 -18.39 -21.59
C ASN A 276 -4.27 -18.68 -22.41
N GLY A 277 -5.08 -17.67 -22.61
CA GLY A 277 -6.25 -17.70 -23.50
C GLY A 277 -5.88 -17.64 -24.98
N PRO A 278 -6.87 -17.65 -25.88
CA PRO A 278 -6.63 -17.67 -27.33
C PRO A 278 -5.75 -16.50 -27.85
N ALA A 279 -5.92 -15.32 -27.28
CA ALA A 279 -5.15 -14.14 -27.67
C ALA A 279 -3.66 -14.26 -27.29
N THR A 280 -3.35 -14.76 -26.08
CA THR A 280 -1.96 -15.04 -25.67
C THR A 280 -1.37 -16.19 -26.48
N GLN A 281 -2.18 -17.22 -26.80
CA GLN A 281 -1.72 -18.29 -27.67
C GLN A 281 -1.37 -17.79 -29.07
N PHE A 282 -2.11 -16.80 -29.61
CA PHE A 282 -1.77 -16.14 -30.87
C PHE A 282 -0.44 -15.36 -30.78
N ILE A 283 -0.16 -14.68 -29.67
CA ILE A 283 1.12 -14.02 -29.44
C ILE A 283 2.28 -15.04 -29.51
N GLY A 284 2.11 -16.22 -28.87
CA GLY A 284 3.13 -17.26 -28.80
C GLY A 284 3.27 -18.14 -30.05
N ALA A 285 2.22 -18.26 -30.85
CA ALA A 285 2.22 -19.13 -32.01
C ALA A 285 3.22 -18.65 -33.08
N PRO A 286 3.96 -19.57 -33.74
CA PRO A 286 4.87 -19.18 -34.81
C PRO A 286 4.15 -18.57 -36.04
N ALA A 287 4.81 -17.66 -36.73
CA ALA A 287 4.29 -17.13 -37.99
C ALA A 287 4.08 -18.29 -39.02
N PRO A 288 3.04 -18.26 -39.86
CA PRO A 288 2.08 -17.16 -40.06
C PRO A 288 0.86 -17.23 -39.11
N ASN A 289 0.81 -18.18 -38.14
CA ASN A 289 -0.35 -18.41 -37.28
C ASN A 289 -0.36 -17.56 -36.02
N GLY A 290 0.69 -16.77 -35.80
CA GLY A 290 0.83 -15.91 -34.66
C GLY A 290 2.04 -14.99 -34.77
N LEU A 291 2.42 -14.32 -33.67
CA LEU A 291 3.52 -13.35 -33.63
C LEU A 291 4.89 -13.99 -33.38
N GLY A 292 4.95 -15.24 -32.89
CA GLY A 292 6.19 -15.94 -32.55
C GLY A 292 6.96 -15.32 -31.40
N LYS A 293 6.27 -14.67 -30.45
CA LYS A 293 6.88 -14.01 -29.30
C LYS A 293 6.82 -14.88 -28.06
N LEU A 294 7.72 -14.67 -27.11
CA LEU A 294 7.67 -15.36 -25.83
C LEU A 294 6.43 -14.97 -25.03
N VAL A 295 5.85 -15.95 -24.37
CA VAL A 295 4.72 -15.78 -23.44
C VAL A 295 5.01 -16.57 -22.18
N GLY A 296 4.51 -16.10 -21.04
CA GLY A 296 4.69 -16.79 -19.75
C GLY A 296 4.12 -18.22 -19.78
N ASP A 297 4.75 -19.14 -19.04
CA ASP A 297 4.35 -20.54 -18.95
C ASP A 297 3.37 -20.78 -17.77
N PRO A 298 2.07 -20.99 -18.03
CA PRO A 298 1.09 -21.23 -16.97
C PRO A 298 1.22 -22.62 -16.31
N THR A 299 2.06 -23.51 -16.84
CA THR A 299 2.32 -24.82 -16.23
C THR A 299 3.43 -24.77 -15.19
N ASN A 300 4.22 -23.67 -15.17
CA ASN A 300 5.33 -23.43 -14.24
C ASN A 300 5.20 -22.07 -13.56
N VAL A 301 4.06 -21.77 -12.96
CA VAL A 301 3.72 -20.46 -12.35
C VAL A 301 4.78 -19.95 -11.37
N PHE A 302 5.49 -20.84 -10.67
CA PHE A 302 6.51 -20.49 -9.69
C PHE A 302 7.95 -20.82 -10.14
N GLY A 303 8.19 -20.94 -11.44
CA GLY A 303 9.52 -21.20 -12.03
C GLY A 303 10.48 -20.01 -11.94
N ASN A 304 10.00 -18.84 -11.57
CA ASN A 304 10.72 -17.57 -11.55
C ASN A 304 11.05 -16.95 -12.91
N ASP A 305 10.52 -17.51 -14.02
CA ASP A 305 10.72 -16.97 -15.36
C ASP A 305 9.52 -16.13 -15.79
N ILE A 306 9.78 -14.98 -16.39
CA ILE A 306 8.79 -14.07 -16.96
C ILE A 306 9.20 -13.69 -18.39
N ALA A 307 8.25 -13.16 -19.15
CA ALA A 307 8.49 -12.83 -20.56
C ALA A 307 7.99 -11.40 -20.85
N PHE A 308 8.74 -10.37 -20.48
CA PHE A 308 8.40 -8.98 -20.74
C PHE A 308 9.29 -8.41 -21.83
N ASN A 309 8.69 -7.71 -22.81
CA ASN A 309 9.47 -7.00 -23.83
C ASN A 309 10.23 -5.79 -23.23
N THR A 310 9.74 -5.25 -22.12
CA THR A 310 10.32 -4.11 -21.40
C THR A 310 10.33 -4.39 -19.90
N ASP A 311 11.49 -4.21 -19.23
CA ASP A 311 11.57 -4.39 -17.79
C ASP A 311 10.78 -3.28 -17.05
N PRO A 312 9.93 -3.65 -16.09
CA PRO A 312 9.18 -2.66 -15.31
C PRO A 312 10.12 -1.84 -14.43
N THR A 313 9.87 -0.54 -14.31
CA THR A 313 10.63 0.33 -13.42
C THR A 313 9.75 0.98 -12.38
N ASN A 314 10.29 1.20 -11.19
CA ASN A 314 9.62 1.90 -10.12
C ASN A 314 10.59 2.86 -9.44
N ARG A 315 10.30 4.15 -9.48
CA ARG A 315 11.15 5.22 -8.92
C ARG A 315 10.31 6.10 -8.01
N LEU A 316 10.66 6.11 -6.74
CA LEU A 316 10.01 6.94 -5.73
C LEU A 316 11.06 7.80 -5.03
N SER A 317 10.74 9.07 -4.80
CA SER A 317 11.53 9.96 -3.95
C SER A 317 10.60 10.70 -3.01
N GLY A 318 10.90 10.65 -1.72
CA GLY A 318 10.18 11.34 -0.66
C GLY A 318 11.11 12.23 0.14
N LYS A 319 10.64 13.40 0.55
CA LYS A 319 11.34 14.28 1.47
C LYS A 319 10.35 15.04 2.34
N GLY A 320 10.74 15.34 3.56
CA GLY A 320 9.88 16.09 4.45
C GLY A 320 10.62 16.71 5.62
N ALA A 321 9.93 17.65 6.25
CA ALA A 321 10.32 18.22 7.51
C ALA A 321 9.11 18.28 8.43
N SER A 322 9.31 18.07 9.73
CA SER A 322 8.30 18.27 10.76
C SER A 322 8.90 18.90 12.01
N ALA A 323 8.06 19.64 12.72
CA ALA A 323 8.39 20.23 14.01
C ALA A 323 7.25 19.95 15.00
N GLN A 324 7.60 19.37 16.13
CA GLN A 324 6.70 19.16 17.26
C GLN A 324 7.15 20.02 18.44
N PHE A 325 6.19 20.69 19.08
CA PHE A 325 6.39 21.45 20.32
C PHE A 325 5.41 20.92 21.35
N ASP A 326 5.92 20.53 22.51
CA ASP A 326 5.13 20.12 23.68
C ASP A 326 5.42 21.08 24.82
N TRP A 327 4.40 21.83 25.24
CA TRP A 327 4.50 22.81 26.31
C TRP A 327 3.54 22.48 27.45
N LYS A 328 4.12 22.18 28.61
CA LYS A 328 3.38 21.96 29.86
C LYS A 328 2.94 23.31 30.42
N THR A 329 1.65 23.50 30.54
CA THR A 329 1.02 24.68 31.11
C THR A 329 0.29 24.32 32.41
N ALA A 330 -0.21 25.31 33.11
CA ALA A 330 -0.99 25.08 34.33
C ALA A 330 -2.31 24.30 34.11
N VAL A 331 -2.86 24.33 32.91
CA VAL A 331 -4.13 23.66 32.57
C VAL A 331 -3.95 22.36 31.79
N GLY A 332 -2.76 22.10 31.25
CA GLY A 332 -2.51 20.91 30.47
C GLY A 332 -1.27 21.03 29.60
N THR A 333 -1.00 19.99 28.80
CA THR A 333 0.07 19.98 27.80
C THR A 333 -0.47 20.45 26.45
N LEU A 334 0.04 21.54 25.94
CA LEU A 334 -0.20 22.03 24.58
C LEU A 334 0.80 21.37 23.64
N THR A 335 0.31 20.61 22.64
CA THR A 335 1.13 20.01 21.59
C THR A 335 0.80 20.66 20.25
N SER A 336 1.84 21.07 19.51
CA SER A 336 1.74 21.52 18.12
C SER A 336 2.62 20.65 17.24
N ILE A 337 2.08 20.10 16.13
CA ILE A 337 2.83 19.31 15.13
C ILE A 337 2.58 19.95 13.76
N THR A 338 3.64 20.48 13.15
CA THR A 338 3.63 21.05 11.80
C THR A 338 4.50 20.20 10.89
N ALA A 339 4.02 19.85 9.70
CA ALA A 339 4.83 19.12 8.72
C ALA A 339 4.55 19.58 7.30
N ASP A 340 5.59 19.56 6.48
CA ASP A 340 5.57 19.76 5.03
C ASP A 340 6.30 18.60 4.35
N ARG A 341 5.68 17.99 3.36
CA ARG A 341 6.20 16.80 2.67
C ARG A 341 5.97 16.89 1.17
N ARG A 342 6.93 16.38 0.42
CA ARG A 342 6.78 16.17 -1.03
C ARG A 342 7.22 14.75 -1.38
N GLN A 343 6.46 14.13 -2.29
CA GLN A 343 6.75 12.83 -2.85
C GLN A 343 6.58 12.88 -4.37
N THR A 344 7.50 12.27 -5.08
CA THR A 344 7.37 11.99 -6.51
C THR A 344 7.47 10.50 -6.73
N ASN A 345 6.66 9.97 -7.63
CA ASN A 345 6.70 8.57 -8.04
C ASN A 345 6.59 8.50 -9.56
N SER A 346 7.37 7.61 -10.19
CA SER A 346 7.20 7.25 -11.59
C SER A 346 7.44 5.77 -11.79
N SER A 347 6.64 5.14 -12.65
CA SER A 347 6.78 3.74 -13.03
C SER A 347 6.56 3.56 -14.52
N THR A 348 7.29 2.62 -15.12
CA THR A 348 7.04 2.11 -16.46
C THR A 348 6.63 0.65 -16.34
N GLN A 349 5.70 0.21 -17.17
CA GLN A 349 5.19 -1.16 -17.17
C GLN A 349 4.98 -1.65 -18.59
N ASP A 350 5.41 -2.88 -18.85
CA ASP A 350 4.86 -3.69 -19.93
C ASP A 350 3.41 -4.04 -19.55
N VAL A 351 2.45 -3.66 -20.37
CA VAL A 351 1.02 -3.79 -20.06
C VAL A 351 0.48 -5.17 -20.42
N ASP A 352 1.05 -5.79 -21.42
CA ASP A 352 0.60 -7.10 -21.93
C ASP A 352 1.30 -8.29 -21.27
N PHE A 353 2.42 -8.05 -20.57
CA PHE A 353 3.19 -9.06 -19.85
C PHE A 353 3.68 -10.22 -20.72
N THR A 354 4.07 -9.90 -21.95
CA THR A 354 4.60 -10.86 -22.93
C THR A 354 5.87 -10.32 -23.61
N GLY A 355 6.51 -11.15 -24.41
CA GLY A 355 7.65 -10.70 -25.24
C GLY A 355 7.24 -9.89 -26.48
N ALA A 356 5.95 -9.64 -26.67
CA ALA A 356 5.46 -8.76 -27.73
C ALA A 356 5.42 -7.30 -27.24
N ASP A 357 5.77 -6.35 -28.09
CA ASP A 357 5.61 -4.92 -27.80
C ASP A 357 4.19 -4.47 -28.22
N LEU A 358 3.18 -4.84 -27.37
CA LEU A 358 1.78 -4.48 -27.67
C LEU A 358 1.43 -3.13 -27.06
N ALA A 359 1.71 -2.93 -25.76
CA ALA A 359 1.42 -1.65 -25.12
C ALA A 359 2.32 -1.41 -23.91
N ASN A 360 2.68 -0.15 -23.72
CA ASN A 360 3.49 0.32 -22.61
C ASN A 360 2.73 1.37 -21.80
N LYS A 361 2.92 1.35 -20.49
CA LYS A 361 2.29 2.29 -19.56
C LYS A 361 3.37 3.04 -18.79
N ILE A 362 3.25 4.37 -18.76
CA ILE A 362 4.05 5.25 -17.92
C ILE A 362 3.11 5.93 -16.93
N GLN A 363 3.39 5.82 -15.66
CA GLN A 363 2.66 6.54 -14.62
C GLN A 363 3.62 7.45 -13.86
N ALA A 364 3.20 8.69 -13.61
CA ALA A 364 3.98 9.64 -12.80
C ALA A 364 3.05 10.45 -11.91
N ASN A 365 3.47 10.68 -10.65
CA ASN A 365 2.76 11.55 -9.73
C ASN A 365 3.71 12.43 -8.90
N ASP A 366 3.24 13.63 -8.57
CA ASP A 366 3.89 14.61 -7.69
C ASP A 366 2.86 15.05 -6.65
N ILE A 367 3.19 14.81 -5.38
CA ILE A 367 2.29 15.03 -4.25
C ILE A 367 3.00 15.94 -3.25
N SER A 368 2.35 17.03 -2.87
CA SER A 368 2.80 17.89 -1.77
C SER A 368 1.73 17.99 -0.70
N THR A 369 2.10 17.76 0.55
CA THR A 369 1.19 17.71 1.68
C THR A 369 1.71 18.56 2.82
N PHE A 370 0.90 19.52 3.26
CA PHE A 370 1.11 20.28 4.49
C PHE A 370 0.11 19.84 5.54
N THR A 371 0.56 19.60 6.79
CA THR A 371 -0.30 19.27 7.92
C THR A 371 0.04 20.12 9.12
N GLN A 372 -1.00 20.48 9.89
CA GLN A 372 -0.90 21.14 11.18
C GLN A 372 -1.85 20.49 12.17
N GLU A 373 -1.33 20.05 13.30
CA GLU A 373 -2.12 19.64 14.45
C GLU A 373 -1.84 20.56 15.63
N LEU A 374 -2.88 20.95 16.35
CA LEU A 374 -2.78 21.65 17.62
C LEU A 374 -3.74 20.98 18.60
N ARG A 375 -3.23 20.54 19.76
CA ARG A 375 -4.05 19.90 20.79
C ARG A 375 -3.63 20.34 22.19
N LEU A 376 -4.60 20.41 23.08
CA LEU A 376 -4.42 20.65 24.50
C LEU A 376 -5.01 19.46 25.26
N ALA A 377 -4.18 18.79 26.07
CA ALA A 377 -4.56 17.66 26.88
C ALA A 377 -4.39 17.98 28.36
N SER A 378 -5.40 17.71 29.18
CA SER A 378 -5.34 17.92 30.63
C SER A 378 -4.20 17.13 31.26
N THR A 379 -3.59 17.72 32.29
CA THR A 379 -2.60 17.06 33.15
C THR A 379 -3.17 16.98 34.58
N GLY A 380 -2.77 15.99 35.36
CA GLY A 380 -3.19 15.83 36.77
C GLY A 380 -3.86 14.47 37.01
N SER A 381 -4.10 14.18 38.28
CA SER A 381 -4.66 12.90 38.80
C SER A 381 -6.16 12.98 39.13
N GLY A 382 -6.89 13.98 38.61
CA GLY A 382 -8.32 14.16 38.85
C GLY A 382 -9.16 13.06 38.19
N ALA A 383 -10.43 12.98 38.55
CA ALA A 383 -11.36 12.02 37.94
C ALA A 383 -11.68 12.32 36.48
N LEU A 384 -11.36 13.50 35.98
CA LEU A 384 -11.69 13.93 34.63
C LEU A 384 -10.41 14.25 33.86
N HIS A 385 -10.18 13.53 32.75
CA HIS A 385 -9.11 13.78 31.79
C HIS A 385 -9.75 14.14 30.47
N TRP A 386 -9.26 15.18 29.83
CA TRP A 386 -9.81 15.65 28.57
C TRP A 386 -8.70 16.04 27.57
N MET A 387 -9.05 16.00 26.32
CA MET A 387 -8.23 16.50 25.22
C MET A 387 -9.14 17.21 24.23
N VAL A 388 -8.70 18.37 23.75
CA VAL A 388 -9.33 19.07 22.62
C VAL A 388 -8.27 19.43 21.60
N GLY A 389 -8.63 19.45 20.34
CA GLY A 389 -7.65 19.79 19.30
C GLY A 389 -8.27 20.04 17.94
N GLY A 390 -7.40 20.49 17.04
CA GLY A 390 -7.72 20.69 15.63
C GLY A 390 -6.60 20.17 14.73
N PHE A 391 -6.99 19.68 13.57
CA PHE A 391 -6.09 19.21 12.53
C PHE A 391 -6.46 19.84 11.20
N LEU A 392 -5.44 20.25 10.43
CA LEU A 392 -5.56 20.78 9.08
C LEU A 392 -4.63 20.00 8.14
N GLN A 393 -5.12 19.63 6.98
CA GLN A 393 -4.33 19.09 5.87
C GLN A 393 -4.60 19.90 4.61
N LYS A 394 -3.56 20.20 3.87
CA LYS A 394 -3.63 20.69 2.49
C LYS A 394 -2.77 19.80 1.61
N GLU A 395 -3.35 19.27 0.55
CA GLU A 395 -2.63 18.43 -0.40
C GLU A 395 -2.82 18.93 -1.83
N LYS A 396 -1.76 18.80 -2.62
CA LYS A 396 -1.79 18.98 -4.08
C LYS A 396 -1.24 17.71 -4.70
N LEU A 397 -1.97 17.19 -5.64
CA LEU A 397 -1.63 16.01 -6.43
C LEU A 397 -1.64 16.39 -7.91
N HIS A 398 -0.57 16.01 -8.62
CA HIS A 398 -0.53 15.92 -10.06
C HIS A 398 -0.24 14.48 -10.43
N THR A 399 -1.05 13.86 -11.25
CA THR A 399 -0.83 12.48 -11.71
C THR A 399 -1.05 12.39 -13.21
N GLY A 400 -0.24 11.59 -13.88
CA GLY A 400 -0.37 11.25 -15.29
C GLY A 400 -0.21 9.75 -15.48
N VAL A 401 -1.00 9.19 -16.38
CA VAL A 401 -0.94 7.80 -16.81
C VAL A 401 -1.05 7.78 -18.32
N ASP A 402 0.07 7.50 -19.00
CA ASP A 402 0.13 7.40 -20.46
C ASP A 402 0.20 5.91 -20.85
N THR A 403 -0.81 5.42 -21.56
CA THR A 403 -0.84 4.06 -22.10
C THR A 403 -0.80 4.14 -23.61
N THR A 404 0.28 3.65 -24.21
CA THR A 404 0.52 3.75 -25.67
C THR A 404 0.81 2.40 -26.29
N PHE A 405 0.34 2.19 -27.51
CA PHE A 405 0.61 1.00 -28.29
C PHE A 405 2.09 0.91 -28.68
N GLY A 406 2.60 -0.29 -28.67
CA GLY A 406 3.91 -0.66 -29.17
C GLY A 406 3.91 -1.08 -30.65
N THR A 407 5.04 -1.56 -31.10
CA THR A 407 5.31 -1.86 -32.52
C THR A 407 4.61 -3.14 -33.02
N ASP A 408 4.31 -4.10 -32.13
CA ASP A 408 3.63 -5.35 -32.47
C ASP A 408 2.10 -5.24 -32.43
N MET A 409 1.57 -4.12 -31.90
CA MET A 409 0.14 -3.95 -31.69
C MET A 409 -0.68 -4.05 -32.95
N ARG A 410 -0.19 -3.51 -34.09
CA ARG A 410 -0.88 -3.60 -35.37
C ARG A 410 -1.00 -5.05 -35.84
N ALA A 411 0.07 -5.81 -35.81
CA ALA A 411 0.06 -7.22 -36.23
C ALA A 411 -0.84 -8.08 -35.33
N TYR A 412 -0.86 -7.78 -34.03
CA TYR A 412 -1.75 -8.40 -33.05
C TYR A 412 -3.24 -8.13 -33.37
N ALA A 413 -3.60 -6.86 -33.63
CA ALA A 413 -4.97 -6.47 -33.96
C ALA A 413 -5.42 -7.06 -35.30
N ASP A 414 -4.55 -7.09 -36.31
CA ASP A 414 -4.82 -7.77 -37.61
C ASP A 414 -5.15 -9.25 -37.38
N GLY A 415 -4.35 -9.96 -36.59
CA GLY A 415 -4.57 -11.37 -36.31
C GLY A 415 -5.90 -11.62 -35.55
N LEU A 416 -6.18 -10.84 -34.52
CA LEU A 416 -7.44 -10.96 -33.73
C LEU A 416 -8.67 -10.57 -34.56
N SER A 417 -8.55 -9.65 -35.52
CA SER A 417 -9.66 -9.25 -36.38
C SER A 417 -10.10 -10.37 -37.32
N GLY A 418 -9.26 -11.37 -37.54
CA GLY A 418 -9.49 -12.46 -38.48
C GLY A 418 -9.43 -12.05 -39.95
N GLN A 419 -9.48 -13.02 -40.82
CA GLN A 419 -9.47 -12.77 -42.28
C GLN A 419 -10.85 -12.36 -42.79
N VAL A 420 -10.88 -11.62 -43.92
CA VAL A 420 -12.10 -11.21 -44.57
C VAL A 420 -12.90 -12.44 -45.00
N PRO A 421 -14.16 -12.59 -44.56
CA PRO A 421 -14.95 -13.76 -44.94
C PRO A 421 -15.22 -13.88 -46.44
N ALA A 422 -15.20 -15.11 -46.97
CA ALA A 422 -15.48 -15.35 -48.41
C ALA A 422 -16.85 -14.81 -48.86
N ALA A 423 -17.85 -14.84 -47.97
CA ALA A 423 -19.19 -14.28 -48.24
C ALA A 423 -19.16 -12.78 -48.47
N LEU A 424 -18.34 -12.04 -47.68
CA LEU A 424 -18.16 -10.61 -47.86
C LEU A 424 -17.39 -10.32 -49.15
N LEU A 425 -16.32 -11.08 -49.41
CA LEU A 425 -15.56 -10.95 -50.68
C LEU A 425 -16.46 -11.12 -51.91
N GLY A 426 -17.34 -12.16 -51.91
CA GLY A 426 -18.25 -12.41 -53.00
C GLY A 426 -19.31 -11.33 -53.24
N ALA A 427 -19.60 -10.51 -52.22
CA ALA A 427 -20.54 -9.40 -52.35
C ALA A 427 -19.90 -8.09 -52.86
N LEU A 428 -18.57 -8.01 -52.92
CA LEU A 428 -17.85 -6.81 -53.34
C LEU A 428 -17.54 -6.80 -54.85
N PRO A 429 -17.30 -5.63 -55.45
CA PRO A 429 -16.79 -5.52 -56.84
C PRO A 429 -15.46 -6.25 -57.05
N ALA A 430 -15.24 -6.84 -58.20
CA ALA A 430 -14.08 -7.66 -58.53
C ALA A 430 -12.69 -7.02 -58.19
N PRO A 431 -12.46 -5.73 -58.39
CA PRO A 431 -11.21 -5.09 -57.95
C PRO A 431 -11.00 -5.15 -56.43
N LEU A 432 -12.05 -4.98 -55.63
CA LEU A 432 -11.98 -5.07 -54.17
C LEU A 432 -11.84 -6.50 -53.69
N GLN A 433 -12.47 -7.48 -54.39
CA GLN A 433 -12.26 -8.89 -54.07
C GLN A 433 -10.79 -9.28 -54.12
N GLY A 434 -10.08 -8.88 -55.21
CA GLY A 434 -8.66 -9.14 -55.34
C GLY A 434 -7.78 -8.43 -54.32
N ALA A 435 -8.13 -7.20 -53.96
CA ALA A 435 -7.39 -6.42 -52.98
C ALA A 435 -7.57 -6.92 -51.53
N LEU A 436 -8.71 -7.56 -51.22
CA LEU A 436 -9.07 -7.99 -49.87
C LEU A 436 -8.90 -9.49 -49.61
N ALA A 437 -8.64 -10.28 -50.67
CA ALA A 437 -8.41 -11.71 -50.53
C ALA A 437 -7.20 -12.01 -49.65
N GLY A 438 -7.43 -12.74 -48.54
CA GLY A 438 -6.39 -13.08 -47.57
C GLY A 438 -5.96 -11.95 -46.63
N GLN A 439 -6.57 -10.76 -46.73
CA GLN A 439 -6.33 -9.65 -45.79
C GLN A 439 -7.13 -9.78 -44.50
N SER A 440 -6.68 -9.08 -43.48
CA SER A 440 -7.41 -8.96 -42.20
C SER A 440 -8.68 -8.12 -42.33
N ASN A 441 -9.67 -8.35 -41.45
CA ASN A 441 -10.85 -7.50 -41.42
C ASN A 441 -10.51 -6.04 -41.06
N LEU A 442 -9.46 -5.82 -40.28
CA LEU A 442 -8.98 -4.49 -39.91
C LEU A 442 -8.41 -3.76 -41.15
N TYR A 443 -7.59 -4.46 -41.95
CA TYR A 443 -7.09 -3.91 -43.21
C TYR A 443 -8.25 -3.59 -44.17
N ALA A 444 -9.24 -4.48 -44.25
CA ALA A 444 -10.41 -4.29 -45.11
C ALA A 444 -11.25 -3.06 -44.69
N LEU A 445 -11.42 -2.86 -43.39
CA LEU A 445 -12.08 -1.68 -42.86
C LEU A 445 -11.37 -0.39 -43.32
N GLU A 446 -10.04 -0.33 -43.17
CA GLU A 446 -9.25 0.83 -43.59
C GLU A 446 -9.33 1.04 -45.13
N LEU A 447 -9.21 -0.03 -45.94
CA LEU A 447 -9.30 0.06 -47.36
C LEU A 447 -10.67 0.62 -47.82
N LEU A 448 -11.75 0.10 -47.28
CA LEU A 448 -13.11 0.57 -47.65
C LEU A 448 -13.35 2.03 -47.23
N GLN A 449 -12.84 2.44 -46.05
CA GLN A 449 -12.92 3.83 -45.61
C GLN A 449 -12.05 4.76 -46.49
N SER A 450 -10.89 4.31 -46.95
CA SER A 450 -9.97 5.10 -47.78
C SER A 450 -10.59 5.49 -49.11
N LEU A 451 -11.55 4.74 -49.62
CA LEU A 451 -12.28 5.06 -50.88
C LEU A 451 -13.06 6.37 -50.80
N VAL A 452 -13.43 6.80 -49.57
CA VAL A 452 -14.20 8.04 -49.32
C VAL A 452 -13.38 9.06 -48.56
N THR A 453 -12.46 8.59 -47.69
CA THR A 453 -11.65 9.44 -46.81
C THR A 453 -10.17 9.27 -47.08
N PRO A 454 -9.54 10.13 -47.90
CA PRO A 454 -8.11 10.00 -48.30
C PRO A 454 -7.11 10.03 -47.13
N ALA A 455 -7.52 10.49 -45.93
CA ALA A 455 -6.69 10.48 -44.71
C ALA A 455 -6.53 9.09 -44.10
N ILE A 456 -7.32 8.11 -44.56
CA ILE A 456 -7.21 6.73 -44.12
C ILE A 456 -6.23 6.00 -45.08
N THR A 457 -5.18 5.41 -44.49
CA THR A 457 -4.18 4.64 -45.22
C THR A 457 -4.29 3.17 -44.82
N PRO A 458 -4.66 2.25 -45.70
CA PRO A 458 -4.77 0.83 -45.40
C PRO A 458 -3.47 0.27 -44.81
N GLY A 459 -3.56 -0.48 -43.73
CA GLY A 459 -2.44 -1.08 -43.01
C GLY A 459 -1.64 -0.14 -42.11
N SER A 460 -1.98 1.15 -42.01
CA SER A 460 -1.17 2.12 -41.26
C SER A 460 -1.96 3.29 -40.59
N THR A 461 -3.27 3.16 -40.46
CA THR A 461 -4.09 4.19 -39.78
C THR A 461 -4.38 3.85 -38.35
N TYR A 462 -4.75 2.61 -38.08
CA TYR A 462 -5.17 2.14 -36.74
C TYR A 462 -4.08 1.33 -36.07
N PHE A 463 -4.05 1.33 -34.76
CA PHE A 463 -3.11 0.56 -33.92
C PHE A 463 -1.63 0.85 -34.20
N GLN A 464 -1.32 2.09 -34.57
CA GLN A 464 0.06 2.48 -34.79
C GLN A 464 0.78 2.72 -33.45
N ALA A 465 2.08 2.38 -33.42
CA ALA A 465 2.91 2.64 -32.26
C ALA A 465 2.82 4.13 -31.80
N GLY A 466 2.65 4.36 -30.52
CA GLY A 466 2.47 5.67 -29.93
C GLY A 466 1.02 6.20 -29.93
N GLN A 467 0.08 5.52 -30.61
CA GLN A 467 -1.35 5.79 -30.36
C GLN A 467 -1.76 5.18 -29.01
N GLY A 468 -2.77 5.73 -28.37
CA GLY A 468 -3.22 5.23 -27.06
C GLY A 468 -4.10 6.25 -26.34
N ILE A 469 -3.94 6.31 -25.03
CA ILE A 469 -4.63 7.27 -24.17
C ILE A 469 -3.63 7.93 -23.23
N LEU A 470 -3.74 9.24 -23.07
CA LEU A 470 -2.91 10.07 -22.21
C LEU A 470 -3.79 10.68 -21.14
N ASP A 471 -3.63 10.24 -19.92
CA ASP A 471 -4.47 10.62 -18.77
C ASP A 471 -3.71 11.53 -17.84
N HIS A 472 -4.09 12.79 -17.73
CA HIS A 472 -3.49 13.74 -16.81
C HIS A 472 -4.54 14.33 -15.87
N TYR A 473 -4.23 14.37 -14.58
CA TYR A 473 -5.15 14.86 -13.56
C TYR A 473 -4.44 15.77 -12.58
N THR A 474 -5.19 16.73 -12.07
CA THR A 474 -4.79 17.54 -10.92
C THR A 474 -5.84 17.46 -9.84
N MET A 475 -5.43 17.36 -8.58
CA MET A 475 -6.36 17.42 -7.45
C MET A 475 -5.76 18.29 -6.35
N LYS A 476 -6.58 19.16 -5.78
CA LYS A 476 -6.31 19.93 -4.56
C LYS A 476 -7.28 19.47 -3.49
N GLN A 477 -6.77 19.28 -2.29
CA GLN A 477 -7.56 18.84 -1.16
C GLN A 477 -7.28 19.71 0.06
N ASP A 478 -8.35 20.14 0.72
CA ASP A 478 -8.34 20.82 2.00
C ASP A 478 -9.20 20.01 2.98
N SER A 479 -8.63 19.60 4.10
CA SER A 479 -9.35 18.83 5.13
C SER A 479 -9.11 19.43 6.49
N THR A 480 -10.17 19.50 7.31
CA THR A 480 -10.08 19.96 8.70
C THR A 480 -10.76 18.98 9.63
N SER A 481 -10.28 18.91 10.86
CA SER A 481 -10.90 18.16 11.93
C SER A 481 -10.82 18.99 13.22
N LEU A 482 -11.96 19.13 13.91
CA LEU A 482 -12.02 19.61 15.31
C LEU A 482 -12.45 18.43 16.16
N PHE A 483 -11.69 18.11 17.19
CA PHE A 483 -11.94 16.91 17.99
C PHE A 483 -11.84 17.21 19.49
N GLY A 484 -12.60 16.41 20.27
CA GLY A 484 -12.53 16.37 21.71
C GLY A 484 -12.70 14.96 22.22
N ASN A 485 -11.99 14.62 23.27
CA ASN A 485 -12.09 13.36 23.99
C ASN A 485 -12.09 13.63 25.48
N MET A 486 -12.90 12.88 26.22
CA MET A 486 -13.03 13.01 27.67
C MET A 486 -13.08 11.62 28.30
N ASP A 487 -12.19 11.37 29.25
CA ASP A 487 -12.19 10.19 30.10
C ASP A 487 -12.65 10.60 31.49
N TRP A 488 -13.68 9.93 31.99
CA TRP A 488 -14.24 10.14 33.32
C TRP A 488 -14.07 8.87 34.18
N ASN A 489 -13.18 8.94 35.15
CA ASN A 489 -13.03 7.92 36.17
C ASN A 489 -14.20 8.01 37.15
N VAL A 490 -15.29 7.26 36.87
CA VAL A 490 -16.52 7.24 37.66
C VAL A 490 -16.26 6.64 39.04
N THR A 491 -15.41 5.63 39.08
CA THR A 491 -14.82 5.01 40.27
C THR A 491 -13.35 4.72 40.01
N ASP A 492 -12.63 4.24 41.00
CA ASP A 492 -11.22 3.82 40.83
C ASP A 492 -11.06 2.71 39.79
N ASN A 493 -12.12 1.96 39.49
CA ASN A 493 -12.10 0.82 38.57
C ASN A 493 -12.88 1.06 37.28
N LEU A 494 -13.78 2.05 37.20
CA LEU A 494 -14.61 2.29 36.02
C LEU A 494 -14.27 3.62 35.39
N THR A 495 -13.81 3.56 34.15
CA THR A 495 -13.59 4.72 33.29
C THR A 495 -14.59 4.71 32.13
N LEU A 496 -15.29 5.83 31.95
CA LEU A 496 -16.12 6.09 30.77
C LEU A 496 -15.41 7.09 29.87
N THR A 497 -15.34 6.79 28.58
CA THR A 497 -14.73 7.68 27.58
C THR A 497 -15.78 8.12 26.56
N GLY A 498 -15.86 9.43 26.32
CA GLY A 498 -16.64 10.01 25.23
C GLY A 498 -15.73 10.80 24.27
N GLY A 499 -15.86 10.55 22.98
CA GLY A 499 -15.11 11.27 21.95
C GLY A 499 -16.03 11.79 20.84
N LEU A 500 -15.78 13.00 20.35
CA LEU A 500 -16.47 13.62 19.22
C LEU A 500 -15.44 14.27 18.29
N ALA A 501 -15.67 14.17 16.97
CA ALA A 501 -14.93 14.98 16.01
C ALA A 501 -15.84 15.44 14.86
N TYR A 502 -15.72 16.71 14.49
CA TYR A 502 -16.32 17.24 13.29
C TYR A 502 -15.26 17.35 12.19
N LEU A 503 -15.47 16.62 11.12
CA LEU A 503 -14.56 16.43 9.99
C LEU A 503 -15.12 17.15 8.78
N THR A 504 -14.27 17.84 8.03
CA THR A 504 -14.62 18.40 6.72
C THR A 504 -13.58 18.00 5.69
N ASP A 505 -14.02 17.82 4.46
CA ASP A 505 -13.14 17.55 3.33
C ASP A 505 -13.64 18.27 2.07
N ARG A 506 -12.73 18.88 1.34
CA ARG A 506 -13.01 19.52 0.07
C ARG A 506 -11.94 19.12 -0.93
N LYS A 507 -12.36 18.44 -2.00
CA LYS A 507 -11.50 18.06 -3.11
C LYS A 507 -11.92 18.85 -4.35
N GLN A 508 -10.95 19.36 -5.07
CA GLN A 508 -11.14 19.98 -6.38
C GLN A 508 -10.24 19.25 -7.37
N ALA A 509 -10.84 18.58 -8.33
CA ALA A 509 -10.13 17.84 -9.37
C ALA A 509 -10.36 18.46 -10.73
N ALA A 510 -9.39 18.27 -11.63
CA ALA A 510 -9.50 18.55 -13.06
C ALA A 510 -8.79 17.44 -13.84
N SER A 511 -9.36 17.07 -14.98
CA SER A 511 -8.83 16.07 -15.90
C SER A 511 -8.41 16.74 -17.22
N ASP A 512 -7.36 16.18 -17.84
CA ASP A 512 -6.92 16.41 -19.20
C ASP A 512 -6.57 15.04 -19.78
N VAL A 513 -7.57 14.40 -20.42
CA VAL A 513 -7.44 13.05 -20.99
C VAL A 513 -7.48 13.17 -22.49
N THR A 514 -6.50 12.67 -23.18
CA THR A 514 -6.40 12.71 -24.64
C THR A 514 -6.36 11.30 -25.22
N LEU A 515 -7.39 10.93 -25.98
CA LEU A 515 -7.44 9.68 -26.73
C LEU A 515 -6.81 9.87 -28.10
N THR A 516 -5.64 9.24 -28.33
CA THR A 516 -4.92 9.25 -29.61
C THR A 516 -5.11 7.96 -30.41
N ASP A 517 -5.69 6.89 -29.78
CA ASP A 517 -6.10 5.68 -30.47
C ASP A 517 -7.27 5.97 -31.42
N LYS A 518 -6.98 6.04 -32.70
CA LYS A 518 -7.99 6.36 -33.73
C LYS A 518 -9.04 5.27 -33.89
N PHE A 519 -8.72 4.02 -33.57
CA PHE A 519 -9.67 2.92 -33.70
C PHE A 519 -10.76 2.99 -32.62
N SER A 520 -10.38 3.27 -31.38
CA SER A 520 -11.35 3.46 -30.29
C SER A 520 -12.21 4.72 -30.45
N GLN A 521 -11.88 5.62 -31.38
CA GLN A 521 -12.71 6.79 -31.71
C GLN A 521 -13.84 6.50 -32.72
N LEU A 522 -13.83 5.31 -33.35
CA LEU A 522 -14.84 4.97 -34.34
C LEU A 522 -16.16 4.57 -33.71
N ASN A 523 -17.27 5.03 -34.27
CA ASN A 523 -18.55 4.40 -34.03
C ASN A 523 -18.74 3.24 -35.01
N LEU A 524 -18.42 2.02 -34.60
CA LEU A 524 -18.49 0.82 -35.43
C LEU A 524 -19.92 0.38 -35.77
N GLN A 525 -20.95 0.94 -35.08
CA GLN A 525 -22.36 0.69 -35.38
C GLN A 525 -22.86 1.59 -36.52
N ASP A 526 -22.18 2.71 -36.75
CA ASP A 526 -22.54 3.66 -37.80
C ASP A 526 -21.26 4.28 -38.41
N VAL A 527 -20.64 3.55 -39.33
CA VAL A 527 -19.46 4.02 -40.11
C VAL A 527 -19.97 4.73 -41.36
N PRO A 528 -19.99 6.08 -41.39
CA PRO A 528 -20.66 6.82 -42.48
C PRO A 528 -20.09 6.56 -43.85
N GLN A 529 -18.79 6.20 -43.95
CA GLN A 529 -18.10 5.88 -45.19
C GLN A 529 -18.72 4.66 -45.90
N PHE A 530 -19.25 3.71 -45.15
CA PHE A 530 -19.85 2.49 -45.73
C PHE A 530 -21.17 2.76 -46.44
N GLY A 531 -22.01 3.63 -45.84
CA GLY A 531 -23.23 4.08 -46.51
C GLY A 531 -22.95 4.76 -47.86
N ALA A 532 -21.87 5.53 -47.94
CA ALA A 532 -21.48 6.22 -49.18
C ALA A 532 -21.05 5.26 -50.32
N ILE A 533 -20.63 4.04 -49.99
CA ILE A 533 -20.22 2.99 -50.97
C ILE A 533 -21.22 1.84 -51.06
N GLY A 534 -22.42 2.01 -50.45
CA GLY A 534 -23.51 1.04 -50.50
C GLY A 534 -23.34 -0.19 -49.62
N LEU A 535 -22.50 -0.12 -48.57
CA LEU A 535 -22.33 -1.16 -47.58
C LEU A 535 -23.08 -0.85 -46.28
N PRO A 536 -23.45 -1.89 -45.49
CA PRO A 536 -24.08 -1.67 -44.19
C PRO A 536 -23.16 -0.85 -43.29
N PRO A 537 -23.67 0.22 -42.63
CA PRO A 537 -22.87 1.07 -41.75
C PRO A 537 -22.21 0.29 -40.59
N ASN A 538 -22.85 -0.77 -40.11
CA ASN A 538 -22.41 -1.63 -39.01
C ASN A 538 -21.64 -2.89 -39.45
N LEU A 539 -21.13 -2.96 -40.68
CA LEU A 539 -20.48 -4.11 -41.25
C LEU A 539 -19.37 -4.72 -40.37
N TYR A 540 -18.62 -3.90 -39.69
CA TYR A 540 -17.51 -4.30 -38.79
C TYR A 540 -17.81 -4.07 -37.34
N SER A 541 -19.06 -4.04 -36.92
CA SER A 541 -19.44 -3.91 -35.50
C SER A 541 -18.80 -4.96 -34.59
N ALA A 542 -18.57 -6.17 -35.09
CA ALA A 542 -17.90 -7.25 -34.38
C ALA A 542 -16.44 -6.94 -33.98
N LEU A 543 -15.80 -5.95 -34.60
CA LEU A 543 -14.46 -5.49 -34.21
C LEU A 543 -14.47 -4.60 -32.97
N GLY A 544 -15.61 -4.31 -32.37
CA GLY A 544 -15.73 -3.52 -31.15
C GLY A 544 -14.91 -4.06 -29.98
N ALA A 545 -14.67 -5.37 -29.92
CA ALA A 545 -13.80 -5.97 -28.91
C ALA A 545 -12.33 -5.50 -28.99
N LEU A 546 -11.89 -4.92 -30.12
CA LEU A 546 -10.57 -4.34 -30.31
C LEU A 546 -10.51 -2.85 -29.94
N GLN A 547 -11.61 -2.23 -29.55
CA GLN A 547 -11.64 -0.85 -29.07
C GLN A 547 -11.25 -0.82 -27.57
N PHE A 548 -9.95 -0.93 -27.27
CA PHE A 548 -9.42 -1.11 -25.92
C PHE A 548 -9.72 0.06 -24.99
N PHE A 549 -9.89 1.26 -25.53
CA PHE A 549 -10.22 2.47 -24.74
C PHE A 549 -11.68 2.90 -24.95
N TYR A 550 -12.55 1.94 -25.22
CA TYR A 550 -13.98 2.18 -25.43
C TYR A 550 -14.74 1.99 -24.12
N GLY A 551 -15.20 3.08 -23.53
CA GLY A 551 -15.73 3.09 -22.16
C GLY A 551 -17.18 2.70 -22.00
N ASP A 552 -18.00 2.84 -23.03
CA ASP A 552 -19.42 2.54 -22.97
C ASP A 552 -19.79 1.56 -24.08
N THR A 553 -19.81 0.28 -23.75
CA THR A 553 -20.19 -0.76 -24.72
C THR A 553 -21.67 -0.71 -25.09
N ALA A 554 -22.56 -0.14 -24.23
CA ALA A 554 -23.99 -0.05 -24.51
C ALA A 554 -24.31 1.07 -25.48
N ASN A 555 -23.67 2.22 -25.34
CA ASN A 555 -23.90 3.39 -26.21
C ASN A 555 -22.80 3.59 -27.26
N HIS A 556 -21.80 2.70 -27.29
CA HIS A 556 -20.64 2.77 -28.18
C HIS A 556 -19.92 4.14 -28.12
N ALA A 557 -19.82 4.73 -26.92
CA ALA A 557 -19.09 5.95 -26.69
C ALA A 557 -17.68 5.64 -26.19
N PRO A 558 -16.62 6.20 -26.82
CA PRO A 558 -15.25 6.05 -26.36
C PRO A 558 -15.11 6.54 -24.91
N VAL A 559 -14.17 5.94 -24.16
CA VAL A 559 -13.82 6.42 -22.83
C VAL A 559 -13.38 7.87 -22.93
N ASN A 560 -14.10 8.76 -22.22
CA ASN A 560 -13.76 10.19 -22.16
C ASN A 560 -13.49 10.86 -23.53
N PHE A 561 -14.22 10.48 -24.55
CA PHE A 561 -14.06 11.09 -25.85
C PHE A 561 -15.36 11.78 -26.35
N PRO A 562 -15.33 12.98 -26.91
CA PRO A 562 -14.20 13.89 -26.89
C PRO A 562 -13.84 14.19 -25.44
N ASN A 563 -12.55 14.20 -25.12
CA ASN A 563 -12.15 14.37 -23.74
C ASN A 563 -12.61 15.71 -23.21
N ALA A 564 -13.54 15.67 -22.32
CA ALA A 564 -13.92 16.86 -21.59
C ALA A 564 -12.76 17.18 -20.62
N ASN A 565 -12.19 18.38 -20.74
CA ASN A 565 -11.42 18.97 -19.65
C ASN A 565 -12.38 19.15 -18.47
N GLU A 566 -12.61 18.06 -17.74
CA GLU A 566 -13.56 18.01 -16.65
C GLU A 566 -12.96 18.68 -15.42
N SER A 567 -13.76 19.43 -14.71
CA SER A 567 -13.38 19.95 -13.42
C SER A 567 -14.56 19.85 -12.47
N GLY A 568 -14.27 19.57 -11.19
CA GLY A 568 -15.32 19.39 -10.20
C GLY A 568 -14.84 19.69 -8.79
N VAL A 569 -15.82 19.93 -7.91
CA VAL A 569 -15.58 20.13 -6.48
C VAL A 569 -16.45 19.15 -5.70
N LEU A 570 -15.83 18.23 -4.99
CA LEU A 570 -16.46 17.31 -4.06
C LEU A 570 -16.27 17.84 -2.64
N LYS A 571 -17.36 17.94 -1.88
CA LYS A 571 -17.34 18.38 -0.48
C LYS A 571 -18.05 17.34 0.37
N GLY A 572 -17.56 17.16 1.58
CA GLY A 572 -18.18 16.30 2.57
C GLY A 572 -17.84 16.76 3.97
N ASP A 573 -18.74 16.49 4.89
CA ASP A 573 -18.53 16.68 6.32
C ASP A 573 -19.18 15.56 7.12
N LYS A 574 -18.67 15.33 8.33
CA LYS A 574 -19.16 14.27 9.21
C LYS A 574 -18.87 14.57 10.67
N LEU A 575 -19.85 14.36 11.50
CA LEU A 575 -19.65 14.18 12.93
C LEU A 575 -19.35 12.70 13.19
N THR A 576 -18.22 12.39 13.81
CA THR A 576 -17.86 11.06 14.26
C THR A 576 -17.84 11.00 15.77
N GLU A 577 -18.20 9.83 16.31
CA GLU A 577 -18.47 9.64 17.72
C GLU A 577 -17.77 8.37 18.22
N ALA A 578 -17.36 8.37 19.48
CA ALA A 578 -16.86 7.19 20.19
C ALA A 578 -17.35 7.19 21.63
N LEU A 579 -17.89 6.08 22.06
CA LEU A 579 -18.28 5.82 23.45
C LEU A 579 -17.58 4.54 23.91
N ARG A 580 -16.93 4.59 25.08
CA ARG A 580 -16.20 3.44 25.64
C ARG A 580 -16.43 3.36 27.13
N ALA A 581 -16.43 2.14 27.62
CA ALA A 581 -16.41 1.85 29.06
C ALA A 581 -15.28 0.86 29.31
N ASN A 582 -14.43 1.13 30.27
CA ASN A 582 -13.35 0.25 30.71
C ASN A 582 -13.53 -0.04 32.20
N TYR A 583 -13.49 -1.32 32.55
CA TYR A 583 -13.54 -1.73 33.95
C TYR A 583 -12.27 -2.53 34.31
N ASP A 584 -11.54 -2.03 35.30
CA ASP A 584 -10.29 -2.62 35.79
C ASP A 584 -10.55 -3.51 37.01
N PHE A 585 -10.17 -4.78 36.91
CA PHE A 585 -10.22 -5.77 37.98
C PHE A 585 -8.84 -5.99 38.62
N GLY A 586 -7.86 -5.14 38.30
CA GLY A 586 -6.48 -5.23 38.79
C GLY A 586 -5.56 -5.97 37.87
N SER A 587 -5.62 -7.32 37.81
CA SER A 587 -4.79 -8.13 36.94
C SER A 587 -5.36 -8.31 35.53
N TRP A 588 -6.61 -7.95 35.31
CA TRP A 588 -7.29 -7.95 34.02
C TRP A 588 -8.30 -6.81 33.95
N SER A 589 -8.58 -6.37 32.74
CA SER A 589 -9.59 -5.36 32.44
C SER A 589 -10.52 -5.84 31.33
N THR A 590 -11.74 -5.32 31.31
CA THR A 590 -12.67 -5.51 30.22
C THR A 590 -13.14 -4.17 29.70
N TYR A 591 -13.37 -4.09 28.40
CA TYR A 591 -13.93 -2.89 27.81
C TYR A 591 -15.06 -3.20 26.83
N ALA A 592 -15.93 -2.24 26.67
CA ALA A 592 -16.90 -2.20 25.58
C ALA A 592 -16.75 -0.86 24.86
N SER A 593 -16.80 -0.88 23.54
CA SER A 593 -16.68 0.31 22.72
C SER A 593 -17.70 0.31 21.58
N TRP A 594 -18.19 1.49 21.29
CA TRP A 594 -18.93 1.80 20.08
C TRP A 594 -18.27 3.02 19.42
N SER A 595 -18.00 2.95 18.12
CA SER A 595 -17.35 4.04 17.40
C SER A 595 -17.83 4.14 15.96
N THR A 596 -17.73 5.35 15.42
CA THR A 596 -18.02 5.64 14.02
C THR A 596 -16.75 6.11 13.31
N GLY A 597 -16.63 5.75 12.04
CA GLY A 597 -15.54 6.16 11.16
C GLY A 597 -16.07 6.79 9.87
N TRP A 598 -15.23 7.60 9.26
CA TRP A 598 -15.55 8.26 8.02
C TRP A 598 -14.35 8.32 7.09
N LYS A 599 -14.59 7.97 5.83
CA LYS A 599 -13.69 8.26 4.72
C LYS A 599 -14.42 9.18 3.75
N ALA A 600 -13.75 10.25 3.38
CA ALA A 600 -14.31 11.25 2.48
C ALA A 600 -14.60 10.67 1.08
N GLY A 601 -15.49 11.29 0.35
CA GLY A 601 -15.71 10.96 -1.05
C GLY A 601 -14.43 11.07 -1.89
N ALA A 602 -14.37 10.33 -2.99
CA ALA A 602 -13.18 10.21 -3.83
C ALA A 602 -13.50 10.57 -5.29
N TYR A 603 -12.46 10.99 -6.02
CA TYR A 603 -12.49 11.06 -7.47
C TYR A 603 -11.86 9.80 -8.07
N ASN A 604 -12.43 9.32 -9.15
CA ASN A 604 -11.76 8.35 -10.02
C ASN A 604 -10.81 9.10 -10.96
N LEU A 605 -9.52 9.07 -10.69
CA LEU A 605 -8.49 9.64 -11.55
C LEU A 605 -7.91 8.53 -12.44
N SER A 606 -8.77 8.00 -13.33
CA SER A 606 -8.44 6.94 -14.27
C SER A 606 -9.22 7.17 -15.56
N SER A 607 -8.65 6.71 -16.67
CA SER A 607 -9.27 6.76 -18.02
C SER A 607 -10.62 6.07 -18.09
N ASP A 608 -10.82 5.03 -17.28
CA ASP A 608 -12.07 4.26 -17.26
C ASP A 608 -13.20 4.94 -16.46
N SER A 609 -12.99 6.18 -16.06
CA SER A 609 -14.04 7.03 -15.49
C SER A 609 -14.93 7.60 -16.55
N ARG A 610 -16.18 7.25 -16.49
CA ARG A 610 -17.23 7.76 -17.36
C ARG A 610 -17.93 8.94 -16.70
N PRO A 611 -18.38 9.95 -17.47
CA PRO A 611 -19.29 10.95 -16.93
C PRO A 611 -20.53 10.24 -16.39
N PRO A 612 -21.26 10.83 -15.41
CA PRO A 612 -22.49 10.26 -14.90
C PRO A 612 -23.45 10.05 -16.06
N ASP A 613 -23.71 8.79 -16.38
CA ASP A 613 -24.76 8.37 -17.28
C ASP A 613 -25.98 7.89 -16.48
N ALA A 614 -26.99 7.37 -17.16
CA ALA A 614 -28.18 6.83 -16.54
C ALA A 614 -27.89 5.71 -15.51
N ASP A 615 -26.72 5.09 -15.58
CA ASP A 615 -26.30 4.00 -14.72
C ASP A 615 -25.53 4.46 -13.47
N GLY A 616 -25.28 5.76 -13.33
CA GLY A 616 -24.67 6.36 -12.15
C GLY A 616 -23.15 6.17 -12.05
N ILE A 617 -22.48 5.77 -13.13
CA ILE A 617 -21.03 5.66 -13.19
C ILE A 617 -20.45 7.04 -13.49
N GLY A 618 -19.85 7.67 -12.50
CA GLY A 618 -19.20 8.97 -12.65
C GLY A 618 -17.79 8.97 -12.10
N ARG A 619 -17.08 10.12 -12.26
CA ARG A 619 -15.76 10.32 -11.66
C ARG A 619 -15.76 10.42 -10.14
N THR A 620 -16.90 10.33 -9.47
CA THR A 620 -16.97 10.51 -8.03
C THR A 620 -17.59 9.31 -7.34
N ALA A 621 -17.00 8.92 -6.21
CA ALA A 621 -17.65 8.04 -5.25
C ALA A 621 -18.02 8.82 -3.98
N GLY A 622 -19.17 8.50 -3.41
CA GLY A 622 -19.62 9.03 -2.13
C GLY A 622 -18.75 8.56 -0.95
N PRO A 623 -18.94 9.11 0.24
CA PRO A 623 -18.16 8.78 1.42
C PRO A 623 -18.48 7.37 1.97
N GLU A 624 -17.48 6.75 2.60
CA GLU A 624 -17.68 5.58 3.46
C GLU A 624 -18.06 5.99 4.87
N ASN A 625 -19.04 5.33 5.43
CA ASN A 625 -19.46 5.49 6.82
C ASN A 625 -19.33 4.14 7.53
N VAL A 626 -18.53 4.08 8.57
CA VAL A 626 -18.28 2.86 9.34
C VAL A 626 -18.91 2.97 10.71
N THR A 627 -19.49 1.88 11.19
CA THR A 627 -19.92 1.70 12.58
C THR A 627 -19.28 0.43 13.10
N SER A 628 -18.68 0.50 14.29
CA SER A 628 -18.04 -0.62 14.95
C SER A 628 -18.52 -0.74 16.39
N THR A 629 -18.83 -1.96 16.81
CA THR A 629 -19.06 -2.33 18.20
C THR A 629 -18.06 -3.41 18.59
N GLU A 630 -17.42 -3.25 19.74
CA GLU A 630 -16.36 -4.15 20.20
C GLU A 630 -16.45 -4.37 21.71
N VAL A 631 -16.20 -5.61 22.13
CA VAL A 631 -16.00 -5.99 23.54
C VAL A 631 -14.66 -6.69 23.64
N GLY A 632 -13.84 -6.31 24.61
CA GLY A 632 -12.53 -6.91 24.79
C GLY A 632 -12.18 -7.22 26.23
N LEU A 633 -11.24 -8.13 26.36
CA LEU A 633 -10.61 -8.54 27.61
C LEU A 633 -9.10 -8.36 27.47
N LYS A 634 -8.47 -7.77 28.47
CA LYS A 634 -7.02 -7.60 28.55
C LYS A 634 -6.51 -8.06 29.91
N THR A 635 -5.38 -8.71 29.91
CA THR A 635 -4.68 -9.08 31.13
C THR A 635 -3.20 -8.82 30.98
N GLU A 636 -2.57 -8.36 32.06
CA GLU A 636 -1.15 -8.11 32.13
C GLU A 636 -0.59 -8.69 33.43
N SER A 637 0.58 -9.30 33.33
CA SER A 637 1.32 -9.85 34.47
C SER A 637 2.81 -9.61 34.23
N ARG A 638 3.64 -9.83 35.25
CA ARG A 638 5.11 -9.80 35.09
C ARG A 638 5.62 -10.75 33.99
N LYS A 639 4.90 -11.86 33.71
CA LYS A 639 5.30 -12.87 32.73
C LYS A 639 4.73 -12.65 31.33
N GLY A 640 3.80 -11.73 31.15
CA GLY A 640 3.22 -11.49 29.85
C GLY A 640 1.87 -10.81 29.88
N TYR A 641 1.33 -10.63 28.69
CA TYR A 641 -0.01 -10.07 28.49
C TYR A 641 -0.81 -10.95 27.52
N PHE A 642 -2.13 -10.79 27.59
CA PHE A 642 -3.08 -11.40 26.69
C PHE A 642 -4.22 -10.43 26.43
N THR A 643 -4.65 -10.33 25.18
CA THR A 643 -5.79 -9.52 24.76
C THR A 643 -6.72 -10.33 23.87
N LEU A 644 -8.02 -10.19 24.08
CA LEU A 644 -9.08 -10.73 23.24
C LEU A 644 -10.05 -9.62 22.91
N ALA A 645 -10.38 -9.44 21.63
CA ALA A 645 -11.43 -8.54 21.17
C ALA A 645 -12.42 -9.30 20.28
N VAL A 646 -13.71 -9.08 20.50
CA VAL A 646 -14.80 -9.55 19.64
C VAL A 646 -15.51 -8.33 19.08
N PHE A 647 -15.76 -8.30 17.77
CA PHE A 647 -16.26 -7.11 17.11
C PHE A 647 -17.30 -7.42 16.03
N ASP A 648 -18.14 -6.41 15.77
CA ASP A 648 -19.06 -6.31 14.64
C ASP A 648 -18.86 -4.95 13.97
N GLN A 649 -18.50 -4.94 12.69
CA GLN A 649 -18.27 -3.73 11.89
C GLN A 649 -19.13 -3.72 10.65
N ALA A 650 -19.69 -2.57 10.30
CA ALA A 650 -20.44 -2.37 9.08
C ALA A 650 -19.99 -1.09 8.37
N ILE A 651 -19.76 -1.19 7.06
CA ILE A 651 -19.45 -0.05 6.18
C ILE A 651 -20.64 0.16 5.25
N LYS A 652 -21.12 1.38 5.17
CA LYS A 652 -22.08 1.85 4.16
C LYS A 652 -21.33 2.70 3.15
N GLY A 653 -21.58 2.45 1.87
CA GLY A 653 -20.94 3.18 0.78
C GLY A 653 -19.45 2.82 0.61
N PHE A 654 -19.08 1.56 0.85
CA PHE A 654 -17.72 1.11 0.62
C PHE A 654 -17.24 1.49 -0.79
N GLN A 655 -16.10 2.16 -0.88
CA GLN A 655 -15.52 2.59 -2.16
C GLN A 655 -14.72 1.44 -2.77
N SER A 656 -15.33 0.70 -3.67
CA SER A 656 -14.67 -0.36 -4.43
C SER A 656 -13.92 0.25 -5.61
N ASN A 657 -12.65 -0.07 -5.73
CA ASN A 657 -11.78 0.33 -6.83
C ASN A 657 -11.35 -0.94 -7.58
N ALA A 658 -12.12 -1.27 -8.61
CA ALA A 658 -11.91 -2.49 -9.38
C ALA A 658 -11.09 -2.19 -10.66
N TYR A 659 -10.10 -3.04 -10.93
CA TYR A 659 -9.36 -3.01 -12.19
C TYR A 659 -10.23 -3.60 -13.31
N THR A 660 -10.38 -2.86 -14.40
CA THR A 660 -11.28 -3.19 -15.52
C THR A 660 -10.54 -3.68 -16.76
N GLY A 661 -9.21 -3.79 -16.69
CA GLY A 661 -8.34 -4.24 -17.76
C GLY A 661 -7.54 -3.11 -18.40
N THR A 662 -8.10 -1.92 -18.57
CA THR A 662 -7.40 -0.74 -19.11
C THR A 662 -7.27 0.38 -18.09
N GLY A 663 -8.10 0.39 -17.05
CA GLY A 663 -8.12 1.39 -16.00
C GLY A 663 -8.77 0.88 -14.73
N TYR A 664 -9.26 1.80 -13.91
CA TYR A 664 -9.97 1.50 -12.66
C TYR A 664 -11.35 2.11 -12.65
N SER A 665 -12.34 1.31 -12.27
CA SER A 665 -13.71 1.77 -12.01
C SER A 665 -13.91 1.95 -10.51
N LEU A 666 -14.26 3.16 -10.10
CA LEU A 666 -14.57 3.50 -8.72
C LEU A 666 -16.08 3.57 -8.52
N VAL A 667 -16.60 2.68 -7.70
CA VAL A 667 -18.02 2.62 -7.37
C VAL A 667 -18.23 2.49 -5.86
N ASN A 668 -19.38 2.92 -5.36
CA ASN A 668 -19.77 2.62 -4.00
C ASN A 668 -20.48 1.26 -3.95
N ALA A 669 -19.92 0.27 -3.27
CA ALA A 669 -20.67 -0.88 -2.81
C ALA A 669 -21.71 -0.43 -1.78
N GLY A 670 -22.91 -0.99 -1.80
CA GLY A 670 -23.99 -0.58 -0.92
C GLY A 670 -23.66 -0.76 0.55
N LYS A 671 -23.26 -1.97 0.95
CA LYS A 671 -22.91 -2.31 2.34
C LYS A 671 -22.00 -3.53 2.40
N GLU A 672 -20.97 -3.41 3.24
CA GLU A 672 -20.10 -4.52 3.65
C GLU A 672 -20.15 -4.67 5.17
N SER A 673 -20.04 -5.90 5.69
CA SER A 673 -19.95 -6.16 7.12
C SER A 673 -18.87 -7.20 7.42
N THR A 674 -18.23 -7.02 8.58
CA THR A 674 -17.25 -7.99 9.10
C THR A 674 -17.49 -8.23 10.58
N ARG A 675 -17.63 -9.48 10.94
CA ARG A 675 -17.68 -9.97 12.33
C ARG A 675 -16.47 -10.85 12.60
N GLY A 676 -15.97 -10.78 13.81
CA GLY A 676 -14.82 -11.59 14.12
C GLY A 676 -14.33 -11.48 15.54
N PHE A 677 -13.20 -12.13 15.76
CA PHE A 677 -12.42 -11.95 16.98
C PHE A 677 -10.93 -11.89 16.68
N GLU A 678 -10.23 -11.24 17.56
CA GLU A 678 -8.78 -11.09 17.54
C GLU A 678 -8.21 -11.46 18.89
N LEU A 679 -7.06 -12.10 18.85
CA LEU A 679 -6.35 -12.59 20.01
C LEU A 679 -4.88 -12.25 19.83
N ASP A 680 -4.28 -11.56 20.82
CA ASP A 680 -2.86 -11.23 20.84
C ASP A 680 -2.31 -11.52 22.22
N GLY A 681 -1.07 -12.00 22.28
CA GLY A 681 -0.42 -12.25 23.54
C GLY A 681 1.07 -12.50 23.44
N ALA A 682 1.75 -12.21 24.54
CA ALA A 682 3.14 -12.55 24.77
C ALA A 682 3.26 -13.16 26.16
N TYR A 683 4.02 -14.27 26.28
CA TYR A 683 4.19 -14.96 27.54
C TYR A 683 5.62 -15.47 27.72
N ARG A 684 6.23 -15.18 28.86
CA ARG A 684 7.55 -15.64 29.24
C ARG A 684 7.42 -16.56 30.45
N PRO A 685 7.18 -17.87 30.25
CA PRO A 685 6.99 -18.82 31.36
C PRO A 685 8.26 -18.95 32.23
N VAL A 686 9.41 -18.88 31.59
CA VAL A 686 10.75 -18.92 32.18
C VAL A 686 11.65 -17.87 31.50
N THR A 687 12.75 -17.48 32.13
CA THR A 687 13.62 -16.40 31.66
C THR A 687 14.20 -16.64 30.26
N TRP A 688 14.45 -17.90 29.91
CA TRP A 688 15.05 -18.30 28.62
C TRP A 688 14.02 -18.54 27.50
N LEU A 689 12.70 -18.57 27.78
CA LEU A 689 11.67 -18.82 26.75
C LEU A 689 10.68 -17.68 26.68
N ALA A 690 10.56 -17.02 25.53
CA ALA A 690 9.51 -16.07 25.21
C ALA A 690 8.63 -16.60 24.07
N LEU A 691 7.31 -16.61 24.30
CA LEU A 691 6.29 -17.02 23.33
C LEU A 691 5.49 -15.80 22.93
N THR A 692 5.20 -15.63 21.63
CA THR A 692 4.21 -14.65 21.17
C THR A 692 3.21 -15.34 20.27
N GLY A 693 1.97 -14.87 20.29
CA GLY A 693 0.93 -15.41 19.43
C GLY A 693 -0.13 -14.38 19.13
N SER A 694 -0.60 -14.39 17.89
CA SER A 694 -1.67 -13.56 17.41
C SER A 694 -2.56 -14.37 16.47
N ALA A 695 -3.88 -14.25 16.63
CA ALA A 695 -4.84 -14.93 15.79
C ALA A 695 -6.02 -14.01 15.46
N THR A 696 -6.50 -14.10 14.22
CA THR A 696 -7.65 -13.34 13.74
C THR A 696 -8.61 -14.25 13.01
N TYR A 697 -9.89 -14.17 13.37
CA TYR A 697 -10.99 -14.77 12.62
C TYR A 697 -11.89 -13.69 12.08
N LEU A 698 -12.21 -13.75 10.77
CA LEU A 698 -13.05 -12.79 10.07
C LEU A 698 -14.16 -13.49 9.31
N ASP A 699 -15.40 -13.10 9.56
CA ASP A 699 -16.56 -13.42 8.73
C ASP A 699 -17.01 -12.14 8.02
N ALA A 700 -16.37 -11.85 6.88
CA ALA A 700 -16.63 -10.69 6.04
C ALA A 700 -17.55 -11.05 4.88
N LYS A 701 -18.47 -10.14 4.51
CA LYS A 701 -19.35 -10.30 3.36
C LYS A 701 -19.85 -8.95 2.83
N TYR A 702 -20.13 -8.91 1.55
CA TYR A 702 -20.94 -7.86 0.96
C TYR A 702 -22.40 -8.09 1.33
N ASP A 703 -22.98 -7.27 2.20
CA ASP A 703 -24.42 -7.31 2.49
C ASP A 703 -25.25 -6.86 1.26
N SER A 704 -24.70 -5.93 0.47
CA SER A 704 -25.27 -5.45 -0.79
C SER A 704 -24.16 -4.91 -1.69
N PHE A 705 -23.97 -5.50 -2.87
CA PHE A 705 -23.05 -4.99 -3.91
C PHE A 705 -23.56 -5.40 -5.30
N THR A 706 -24.59 -4.71 -5.77
CA THR A 706 -25.31 -5.03 -7.02
C THR A 706 -24.65 -4.45 -8.28
N HIS A 707 -23.69 -3.54 -8.13
CA HIS A 707 -22.99 -2.85 -9.22
C HIS A 707 -21.47 -3.11 -9.16
N ALA A 708 -21.06 -4.36 -8.91
CA ALA A 708 -19.66 -4.72 -9.00
C ALA A 708 -19.22 -4.68 -10.47
N PRO A 709 -18.14 -3.96 -10.82
CA PRO A 709 -17.71 -3.82 -12.20
C PRO A 709 -17.36 -5.16 -12.86
N CYS A 710 -17.74 -5.31 -14.11
CA CYS A 710 -17.30 -6.40 -14.96
C CYS A 710 -16.07 -5.98 -15.77
N VAL A 711 -15.14 -6.90 -15.97
CA VAL A 711 -14.04 -6.73 -16.93
C VAL A 711 -14.60 -6.93 -18.33
N SER A 712 -14.40 -5.99 -19.23
CA SER A 712 -15.07 -5.92 -20.54
C SER A 712 -14.85 -7.13 -21.44
N PHE A 713 -13.78 -7.91 -21.24
CA PHE A 713 -13.45 -9.09 -22.03
C PHE A 713 -13.50 -10.41 -21.23
N ASP A 714 -13.98 -10.36 -19.97
CA ASP A 714 -14.13 -11.54 -19.13
C ASP A 714 -15.55 -12.12 -19.24
N THR A 715 -15.78 -12.92 -20.26
CA THR A 715 -17.07 -13.61 -20.48
C THR A 715 -17.33 -14.76 -19.52
N VAL A 716 -16.35 -15.15 -18.69
CA VAL A 716 -16.50 -16.21 -17.69
C VAL A 716 -17.19 -15.66 -16.44
N GLN A 717 -16.71 -14.54 -15.94
CA GLN A 717 -17.26 -13.89 -14.73
C GLN A 717 -18.49 -13.03 -15.04
N CYS A 718 -18.56 -12.46 -16.25
CA CYS A 718 -19.64 -11.64 -16.75
C CYS A 718 -20.11 -12.19 -18.11
N PRO A 719 -20.96 -13.23 -18.12
CA PRO A 719 -21.44 -13.84 -19.35
C PRO A 719 -22.15 -12.83 -20.23
N VAL A 720 -21.96 -12.97 -21.55
CA VAL A 720 -22.66 -12.15 -22.55
C VAL A 720 -24.18 -12.32 -22.37
N ASP A 721 -24.89 -11.21 -22.27
CA ASP A 721 -26.35 -11.20 -22.26
C ASP A 721 -26.89 -11.69 -23.63
N PRO A 722 -27.62 -12.80 -23.68
CA PRO A 722 -28.11 -13.33 -24.97
C PRO A 722 -29.09 -12.38 -25.71
N SER A 723 -29.72 -11.46 -24.99
CA SER A 723 -30.67 -10.52 -25.57
C SER A 723 -30.01 -9.33 -26.25
N THR A 724 -28.87 -8.87 -25.73
CA THR A 724 -28.13 -7.71 -26.24
C THR A 724 -26.88 -8.09 -27.03
N GLY A 725 -26.36 -9.30 -26.82
CA GLY A 725 -25.08 -9.74 -27.38
C GLY A 725 -23.85 -9.07 -26.72
N LEU A 726 -24.04 -8.37 -25.60
CA LEU A 726 -23.00 -7.58 -24.91
C LEU A 726 -22.72 -8.18 -23.52
N THR A 727 -21.49 -8.00 -23.06
CA THR A 727 -21.14 -8.26 -21.65
C THR A 727 -21.77 -7.18 -20.77
N PRO A 728 -22.50 -7.53 -19.68
CA PRO A 728 -23.07 -6.52 -18.80
C PRO A 728 -21.96 -5.69 -18.14
N PRO A 729 -22.19 -4.40 -17.88
CA PRO A 729 -21.18 -3.55 -17.20
C PRO A 729 -20.98 -3.92 -15.74
N PHE A 730 -21.97 -4.58 -15.13
CA PHE A 730 -22.00 -4.93 -13.70
C PHE A 730 -22.53 -6.33 -13.44
N ARG A 731 -22.13 -6.85 -12.28
CA ARG A 731 -22.64 -8.08 -11.68
C ARG A 731 -23.01 -7.88 -10.22
N ASP A 732 -23.78 -8.79 -9.65
CA ASP A 732 -24.18 -8.77 -8.23
C ASP A 732 -23.26 -9.69 -7.40
N LEU A 733 -22.50 -9.09 -6.47
CA LEU A 733 -21.67 -9.78 -5.50
C LEU A 733 -22.31 -9.83 -4.11
N SER A 734 -23.57 -9.44 -3.95
CA SER A 734 -24.27 -9.47 -2.66
C SER A 734 -24.26 -10.87 -2.05
N GLY A 735 -23.99 -10.92 -0.75
CA GLY A 735 -23.86 -12.18 0.00
C GLY A 735 -22.51 -12.89 -0.14
N GLN A 736 -21.66 -12.48 -1.07
CA GLN A 736 -20.34 -13.08 -1.26
C GLN A 736 -19.32 -12.49 -0.28
N ARG A 737 -18.24 -13.24 -0.05
CA ARG A 737 -17.07 -12.81 0.72
C ARG A 737 -16.22 -11.91 -0.17
N PRO A 738 -15.78 -10.74 0.33
CA PRO A 738 -14.78 -9.94 -0.38
C PRO A 738 -13.49 -10.73 -0.60
N ALA A 739 -12.90 -10.59 -1.78
CA ALA A 739 -11.63 -11.24 -2.11
C ALA A 739 -10.47 -10.67 -1.27
N GLY A 740 -9.40 -11.45 -1.14
CA GLY A 740 -8.20 -11.07 -0.37
C GLY A 740 -8.36 -11.13 1.15
N ILE A 741 -9.55 -11.51 1.69
CA ILE A 741 -9.83 -11.55 3.13
C ILE A 741 -9.93 -12.99 3.63
N PRO A 742 -8.88 -13.56 4.24
CA PRO A 742 -8.91 -14.92 4.78
C PRO A 742 -9.81 -15.01 6.00
N LYS A 743 -10.45 -16.17 6.21
CA LYS A 743 -11.23 -16.45 7.43
C LYS A 743 -10.36 -16.51 8.67
N TRP A 744 -9.21 -17.16 8.53
CA TRP A 744 -8.25 -17.35 9.61
C TRP A 744 -6.89 -16.80 9.21
N SER A 745 -6.29 -16.04 10.11
CA SER A 745 -4.90 -15.65 10.07
C SER A 745 -4.29 -15.89 11.45
N LEU A 746 -3.09 -16.46 11.48
CA LEU A 746 -2.38 -16.84 12.71
C LEU A 746 -0.90 -16.50 12.55
N SER A 747 -0.30 -15.95 13.58
CA SER A 747 1.14 -15.85 13.73
C SER A 747 1.52 -16.32 15.14
N VAL A 748 2.44 -17.25 15.23
CA VAL A 748 2.98 -17.73 16.52
C VAL A 748 4.50 -17.77 16.44
N SER A 749 5.18 -17.37 17.52
CA SER A 749 6.63 -17.48 17.60
C SER A 749 7.11 -17.93 18.95
N ALA A 750 8.26 -18.59 18.94
CA ALA A 750 9.02 -18.96 20.13
C ALA A 750 10.44 -18.39 20.02
N THR A 751 10.89 -17.72 21.07
CA THR A 751 12.28 -17.22 21.16
C THR A 751 12.94 -17.85 22.39
N LEU A 752 13.98 -18.62 22.16
CA LEU A 752 14.87 -19.12 23.20
C LEU A 752 15.98 -18.09 23.40
N ASN A 753 16.20 -17.64 24.62
CA ASN A 753 17.28 -16.72 24.95
C ASN A 753 18.23 -17.43 25.92
N GLN A 754 19.54 -17.36 25.66
CA GLN A 754 20.57 -18.00 26.49
C GLN A 754 21.60 -16.98 26.90
N ASP A 755 21.82 -16.86 28.19
CA ASP A 755 23.01 -16.18 28.73
C ASP A 755 24.16 -17.21 28.86
N PHE A 756 25.27 -16.94 28.19
CA PHE A 756 26.47 -17.78 28.22
C PHE A 756 27.48 -17.31 29.28
N GLY A 757 27.14 -16.23 30.00
CA GLY A 757 28.08 -15.58 30.92
C GLY A 757 29.11 -14.69 30.21
N GLY A 758 29.89 -13.94 30.98
CA GLY A 758 30.89 -13.03 30.42
C GLY A 758 30.32 -11.87 29.54
N GLY A 759 29.00 -11.63 29.60
CA GLY A 759 28.33 -10.65 28.76
C GLY A 759 27.96 -11.14 27.37
N TYR A 760 28.03 -12.44 27.12
CA TYR A 760 27.57 -13.06 25.87
C TYR A 760 26.14 -13.56 26.03
N THR A 761 25.26 -13.13 25.15
CA THR A 761 23.86 -13.60 25.09
C THR A 761 23.53 -14.09 23.70
N GLY A 762 22.74 -15.15 23.59
CA GLY A 762 22.30 -15.67 22.31
C GLY A 762 20.79 -15.87 22.27
N PHE A 763 20.22 -15.97 21.07
CA PHE A 763 18.81 -16.30 20.87
C PHE A 763 18.63 -17.25 19.69
N LEU A 764 17.56 -18.03 19.77
CA LEU A 764 16.99 -18.78 18.63
C LEU A 764 15.50 -18.44 18.56
N ARG A 765 15.04 -17.90 17.46
CA ARG A 765 13.64 -17.59 17.19
C ARG A 765 13.13 -18.43 16.04
N ALA A 766 11.94 -18.98 16.18
CA ALA A 766 11.15 -19.55 15.11
C ALA A 766 9.76 -18.91 15.10
N GLU A 767 9.22 -18.66 13.93
CA GLU A 767 7.91 -18.02 13.70
C GLU A 767 7.16 -18.80 12.64
N TYR A 768 5.88 -19.03 12.86
CA TYR A 768 4.98 -19.67 11.90
C TYR A 768 3.79 -18.78 11.63
N ASP A 769 3.60 -18.45 10.35
CA ASP A 769 2.51 -17.63 9.85
C ASP A 769 1.58 -18.48 8.99
N TYR A 770 0.29 -18.40 9.28
CA TYR A 770 -0.76 -19.11 8.56
C TYR A 770 -1.87 -18.17 8.14
N SER A 771 -2.33 -18.35 6.91
CA SER A 771 -3.54 -17.72 6.38
C SER A 771 -4.37 -18.76 5.63
N SER A 772 -5.67 -18.85 5.95
CA SER A 772 -6.58 -19.76 5.24
C SER A 772 -6.71 -19.35 3.77
N LYS A 773 -7.01 -20.33 2.92
CA LYS A 773 -7.23 -20.09 1.49
C LYS A 773 -8.36 -19.09 1.25
N VAL A 774 -8.13 -18.18 0.31
CA VAL A 774 -9.08 -17.16 -0.15
C VAL A 774 -8.80 -16.84 -1.62
N ALA A 775 -9.84 -16.53 -2.39
CA ALA A 775 -9.68 -15.89 -3.70
C ALA A 775 -9.03 -14.51 -3.51
N LEU A 776 -7.99 -14.18 -4.30
CA LEU A 776 -7.22 -12.94 -4.13
C LEU A 776 -7.94 -11.73 -4.69
N ILE A 777 -8.73 -11.89 -5.75
CA ILE A 777 -9.48 -10.82 -6.42
C ILE A 777 -10.81 -11.35 -6.98
N GLU A 778 -11.84 -10.50 -7.07
CA GLU A 778 -13.15 -10.89 -7.57
C GLU A 778 -13.19 -11.11 -9.09
N THR A 779 -12.25 -10.56 -9.84
CA THR A 779 -12.25 -10.59 -11.32
C THR A 779 -11.48 -11.76 -11.92
N VAL A 780 -10.93 -12.67 -11.12
CA VAL A 780 -10.22 -13.89 -11.57
C VAL A 780 -11.00 -15.12 -11.13
N PRO A 781 -11.10 -16.21 -11.96
CA PRO A 781 -11.72 -17.44 -11.55
C PRO A 781 -11.05 -18.05 -10.30
N ALA A 782 -11.85 -18.44 -9.31
CA ALA A 782 -11.35 -18.89 -8.01
C ALA A 782 -10.41 -20.12 -8.07
N ASN A 783 -10.51 -20.95 -9.11
CA ASN A 783 -9.58 -22.06 -9.31
C ASN A 783 -8.16 -21.63 -9.67
N LEU A 784 -7.96 -20.40 -10.17
CA LEU A 784 -6.66 -19.84 -10.55
C LEU A 784 -6.05 -18.99 -9.45
N ASP A 785 -6.87 -18.36 -8.60
CA ASP A 785 -6.40 -17.35 -7.65
C ASP A 785 -6.67 -17.67 -6.16
N THR A 786 -7.12 -18.89 -5.82
CA THR A 786 -7.41 -19.27 -4.43
C THR A 786 -6.17 -19.81 -3.75
N TYR A 787 -5.53 -18.98 -2.94
CA TYR A 787 -4.30 -19.27 -2.23
C TYR A 787 -4.44 -19.07 -0.72
N GLY A 788 -3.62 -19.79 0.03
CA GLY A 788 -3.39 -19.61 1.46
C GLY A 788 -1.89 -19.54 1.70
N GLN A 789 -1.48 -19.17 2.88
CA GLN A 789 -0.06 -19.01 3.25
C GLN A 789 0.29 -19.90 4.43
N LYS A 790 1.47 -20.53 4.40
CA LYS A 790 2.07 -21.32 5.47
C LYS A 790 3.56 -20.99 5.52
N ASN A 791 3.89 -19.89 6.14
CA ASN A 791 5.25 -19.39 6.14
C ASN A 791 5.96 -19.70 7.45
N VAL A 792 7.22 -20.10 7.38
CA VAL A 792 8.10 -20.28 8.54
C VAL A 792 9.30 -19.36 8.39
N ASN A 793 9.53 -18.55 9.42
CA ASN A 793 10.71 -17.69 9.54
C ASN A 793 11.55 -18.18 10.72
N ALA A 794 12.87 -18.09 10.63
CA ALA A 794 13.77 -18.46 11.70
C ALA A 794 14.97 -17.52 11.77
N SER A 795 15.46 -17.27 13.00
CA SER A 795 16.69 -16.52 13.23
C SER A 795 17.46 -17.06 14.43
N LEU A 796 18.76 -17.04 14.35
CA LEU A 796 19.72 -17.46 15.39
C LEU A 796 20.78 -16.38 15.53
N GLY A 797 20.99 -15.85 16.73
CA GLY A 797 21.97 -14.79 16.95
C GLY A 797 22.74 -14.93 18.24
N ILE A 798 23.88 -14.27 18.27
CA ILE A 798 24.72 -14.08 19.44
C ILE A 798 25.20 -12.62 19.49
N GLU A 799 25.22 -12.05 20.68
CA GLU A 799 25.74 -10.72 20.94
C GLU A 799 26.77 -10.71 22.06
N SER A 800 27.73 -9.83 21.97
CA SER A 800 28.72 -9.57 23.01
C SER A 800 28.53 -8.12 23.50
N LYS A 801 28.01 -7.94 24.72
CA LYS A 801 27.87 -6.61 25.33
C LYS A 801 29.22 -5.95 25.62
N PRO A 802 30.24 -6.65 26.15
CA PRO A 802 31.53 -6.03 26.40
C PRO A 802 32.29 -5.58 25.15
N ALA A 803 32.14 -6.33 24.04
CA ALA A 803 32.82 -6.04 22.77
C ALA A 803 31.89 -5.32 21.76
N HIS A 804 30.67 -5.00 22.13
CA HIS A 804 29.70 -4.22 21.35
C HIS A 804 29.38 -4.77 19.95
N TRP A 805 29.42 -6.10 19.74
CA TRP A 805 29.10 -6.70 18.45
C TRP A 805 27.96 -7.72 18.56
N SER A 806 27.27 -7.93 17.46
CA SER A 806 26.27 -8.98 17.29
C SER A 806 26.42 -9.66 15.94
N VAL A 807 26.06 -10.95 15.89
CA VAL A 807 25.93 -11.74 14.65
C VAL A 807 24.61 -12.49 14.71
N ALA A 808 23.82 -12.42 13.63
CA ALA A 808 22.60 -13.20 13.51
C ALA A 808 22.52 -13.84 12.12
N LEU A 809 22.13 -15.11 12.09
CA LEU A 809 21.70 -15.81 10.88
C LEU A 809 20.18 -15.76 10.83
N TRP A 810 19.63 -15.53 9.66
CA TRP A 810 18.19 -15.46 9.49
C TRP A 810 17.74 -16.12 8.19
N ALA A 811 16.52 -16.63 8.20
CA ALA A 811 15.83 -17.10 7.01
C ALA A 811 14.35 -16.70 7.08
N ARG A 812 13.86 -16.16 5.99
CA ARG A 812 12.44 -15.86 5.75
C ARG A 812 11.92 -16.81 4.69
N ASN A 813 10.68 -17.25 4.86
CA ASN A 813 10.09 -18.27 4.00
C ASN A 813 11.00 -19.50 3.91
N LEU A 814 11.42 -20.04 5.07
CA LEU A 814 12.43 -21.09 5.21
C LEU A 814 12.16 -22.32 4.33
N PHE A 815 10.89 -22.68 4.14
CA PHE A 815 10.49 -23.85 3.34
C PHE A 815 10.10 -23.53 1.91
N ASP A 816 10.32 -22.27 1.47
CA ASP A 816 10.01 -21.78 0.12
C ASP A 816 8.53 -21.98 -0.26
N ASP A 817 7.62 -21.64 0.66
CA ASP A 817 6.18 -21.68 0.38
C ASP A 817 5.83 -20.67 -0.72
N ARG A 818 5.40 -21.18 -1.88
CA ARG A 818 5.14 -20.37 -3.06
C ARG A 818 3.64 -20.15 -3.20
N THR A 819 3.27 -18.88 -3.29
CA THR A 819 1.88 -18.42 -3.37
C THR A 819 1.78 -17.15 -4.21
N LEU A 820 0.57 -16.76 -4.59
CA LEU A 820 0.32 -15.46 -5.18
C LEU A 820 -0.09 -14.46 -4.11
N ILE A 821 0.32 -13.20 -4.29
CA ILE A 821 -0.11 -12.05 -3.47
C ILE A 821 -1.19 -11.22 -4.15
N GLY A 822 -1.40 -11.41 -5.45
CA GLY A 822 -2.44 -10.78 -6.26
C GLY A 822 -2.59 -11.49 -7.59
N ALA A 823 -3.73 -11.30 -8.24
CA ALA A 823 -4.02 -11.82 -9.57
C ALA A 823 -4.89 -10.82 -10.33
N PHE A 824 -4.95 -10.91 -11.65
CA PHE A 824 -5.78 -10.03 -12.48
C PHE A 824 -6.01 -10.64 -13.87
N PRO A 825 -7.09 -10.23 -14.59
CA PRO A 825 -7.24 -10.55 -16.01
C PRO A 825 -6.15 -9.86 -16.81
N THR A 826 -5.44 -10.63 -17.66
CA THR A 826 -4.35 -10.08 -18.48
C THR A 826 -4.87 -9.07 -19.50
N VAL A 827 -4.22 -7.91 -19.57
CA VAL A 827 -4.67 -6.77 -20.38
C VAL A 827 -4.75 -7.14 -21.86
N ALA A 828 -5.84 -6.76 -22.51
CA ALA A 828 -6.08 -6.97 -23.94
C ALA A 828 -6.00 -8.45 -24.40
N GLN A 829 -6.02 -9.43 -23.50
CA GLN A 829 -5.86 -10.86 -23.78
C GLN A 829 -7.01 -11.67 -23.18
N SER A 830 -8.14 -11.67 -23.87
CA SER A 830 -9.34 -12.38 -23.40
C SER A 830 -9.09 -13.84 -23.01
N GLY A 831 -9.57 -14.22 -21.82
CA GLY A 831 -9.40 -15.55 -21.26
C GLY A 831 -8.01 -15.85 -20.69
N SER A 832 -7.12 -14.83 -20.63
CA SER A 832 -5.81 -14.94 -19.99
C SER A 832 -5.84 -14.29 -18.60
N TYR A 833 -5.08 -14.88 -17.67
CA TYR A 833 -4.96 -14.39 -16.31
C TYR A 833 -3.51 -14.41 -15.86
N SER A 834 -3.14 -13.40 -15.10
CA SER A 834 -1.78 -13.17 -14.62
C SER A 834 -1.79 -12.95 -13.10
N GLY A 835 -0.63 -13.11 -12.44
CA GLY A 835 -0.53 -12.96 -11.00
C GLY A 835 0.85 -12.52 -10.54
N PHE A 836 0.90 -11.99 -9.32
CA PHE A 836 2.12 -11.57 -8.63
C PHE A 836 2.54 -12.69 -7.68
N PRO A 837 3.69 -13.34 -7.88
CA PRO A 837 4.20 -14.33 -6.93
C PRO A 837 4.78 -13.65 -5.68
N ASN A 838 4.75 -14.38 -4.54
CA ASN A 838 5.46 -13.96 -3.35
C ASN A 838 6.98 -14.12 -3.52
N ALA A 839 7.74 -13.41 -2.68
CA ALA A 839 9.18 -13.60 -2.62
C ALA A 839 9.52 -15.07 -2.25
N PRO A 840 10.56 -15.67 -2.89
CA PRO A 840 11.06 -16.99 -2.54
C PRO A 840 11.75 -16.98 -1.16
N ARG A 841 12.32 -18.11 -0.76
CA ARG A 841 13.13 -18.17 0.45
C ARG A 841 14.29 -17.18 0.40
N MET A 842 14.34 -16.29 1.41
CA MET A 842 15.45 -15.37 1.66
C MET A 842 16.21 -15.81 2.90
N PHE A 843 17.53 -15.74 2.87
CA PHE A 843 18.36 -16.03 4.03
C PHE A 843 19.64 -15.21 4.01
N GLY A 844 20.23 -15.00 5.16
CA GLY A 844 21.43 -14.19 5.25
C GLY A 844 22.03 -14.15 6.65
N VAL A 845 23.02 -13.28 6.78
CA VAL A 845 23.71 -12.97 8.03
C VAL A 845 23.67 -11.48 8.28
N THR A 846 23.35 -11.10 9.51
CA THR A 846 23.44 -9.72 10.02
C THR A 846 24.66 -9.61 10.90
N LEU A 847 25.54 -8.65 10.62
CA LEU A 847 26.64 -8.22 11.46
C LEU A 847 26.31 -6.85 12.03
N GLY A 848 26.38 -6.70 13.35
CA GLY A 848 25.97 -5.46 14.01
C GLY A 848 26.93 -5.03 15.11
N THR A 849 26.91 -3.72 15.39
CA THR A 849 27.56 -3.12 16.56
C THR A 849 26.63 -2.10 17.19
N LYS A 850 26.65 -1.99 18.54
CA LYS A 850 25.93 -0.96 19.34
C LYS A 850 26.88 -0.43 20.41
N PHE A 851 27.00 0.88 20.56
CA PHE A 851 27.93 1.52 21.50
C PHE A 851 27.31 2.72 22.19
#